data_920e811e5705a2011677e5ed3283fe48
#
_entry.id   920e811e5705a2011677e5ed3283fe48
#
_cell.length_a   1.000
_cell.length_b   1.000
_cell.length_c   1.000
_cell.angle_alpha   90.00
_cell.angle_beta   90.00
_cell.angle_gamma   90.00
#
_symmetry.space_group_name_H-M   'P 1'
#
loop_
_entity.id
_entity.type
_entity.pdbx_description
1 polymer ?
#
loop_
_entity_poly.entity_id
_entity_poly.type
_entity_poly.pdbx_seq_one_letter_code
_entity_poly.pdbx_strand_id
1 'polypeptide(L)'
;MKFIYKILIVLGTFILSTVFFTTRLKEQTFTVSADTAVMSESSLPVLEAVVDGKEINLMHGYASDMTDGAIRENITPVRIDEKTFSINVIEDHTQTKKLMVEVFDDDGKTSLETAQVITFSDSNLLKSPSAGFINAADVIGAGSFGKNGDAKLAKIILTGDYAEGREYPAKITVITSESRRIYYYTRLKFLKNPQVDEKIDFIEFFHKSTFDKAEVRDIEKYLETTGNADETSFAHVSINNSTELVSYNMLSPVEVYREIPTITECEDSTISASLDFVIKVDTGNGISYYNVTENFRFMYTADRVYLYGYDRYMKQIFDLKQTSLSKSEFKLGVTDPSDVDMVISKDKNRAAFTYDGNLYSYDVLSNTLTTVFTFEEKETDYRRDSYGAHDVKILSMSDTGYIYFMVTGYMNRGAYEGRVAVVLYTYDPNTALIQEQAYIPVTTSYEILKSELIDFAYCNSKQVFYFGIYDTIYAYDLVGKSFSVIAADCKDKFVYSKEGGYLAYDSDDSESIIMLKLESGRKTMLRAGNNKIIHVFGICKGNLVYGRGNKNSICVNEDGTAVQMYTEVNVCDSEGEVVKNYAATEGEISKVTVNGNVTDMTVVVPADNVRGYKYKNSEQIISSLKDEKAEIRLSTRTTDKMMREYYITLPDTIYMAEIPASDKTMSMVVNQDTAVRFTKPDYYTGYFYTYAFGKLVGFSTNAGEVVVLADDNAGSVIDMDGVVVWKRGTAGRNKELKITFPNKAVSSKEAFNEALSILLSSKSVIAARKYDRMNQGVIDYISDFVAKSAGIPVRLEEMEYTQMKNFVSAGFPVIAVTEAGKPYIVYGYNDTEVKLYDPGKGEKSSLSYKKFDKEMGDSDWYYIAFY
;
A
#
# COMPACT_ATOMS: atom_id res chain seq x y z
N MET A 1 27.38 -72.66 16.84
CA MET A 1 27.03 -72.38 15.41
C MET A 1 25.79 -71.56 15.19
N LYS A 2 24.62 -71.86 15.77
CA LYS A 2 23.37 -71.07 15.52
C LYS A 2 23.43 -69.62 15.97
N PHE A 3 24.24 -69.22 16.94
CA PHE A 3 24.37 -67.83 17.41
C PHE A 3 25.24 -66.97 16.43
N ILE A 4 26.30 -67.53 15.94
CA ILE A 4 27.18 -66.89 14.95
C ILE A 4 26.40 -66.62 13.62
N TYR A 5 25.53 -67.52 13.22
CA TYR A 5 24.68 -67.36 12.02
C TYR A 5 23.66 -66.16 12.18
N LYS A 6 23.12 -65.99 13.37
CA LYS A 6 22.23 -64.87 13.68
C LYS A 6 22.96 -63.52 13.63
N ILE A 7 24.20 -63.48 14.14
CA ILE A 7 25.03 -62.25 14.07
C ILE A 7 25.41 -61.97 12.62
N LEU A 8 25.74 -62.93 11.82
CA LEU A 8 26.04 -62.74 10.39
C LEU A 8 24.85 -62.31 9.58
N ILE A 9 23.63 -62.75 9.90
CA ILE A 9 22.40 -62.26 9.23
C ILE A 9 22.10 -60.81 9.62
N VAL A 10 22.22 -60.43 10.87
CA VAL A 10 22.02 -59.04 11.33
C VAL A 10 23.07 -58.11 10.73
N LEU A 11 24.31 -58.53 10.68
CA LEU A 11 25.39 -57.77 10.06
C LEU A 11 25.16 -57.61 8.54
N GLY A 12 24.74 -58.70 7.86
CA GLY A 12 24.40 -58.65 6.43
C GLY A 12 23.20 -57.75 6.11
N THR A 13 22.16 -57.78 6.92
CA THR A 13 21.00 -56.87 6.76
C THR A 13 21.38 -55.43 7.07
N PHE A 14 22.23 -55.19 8.06
CA PHE A 14 22.73 -53.82 8.35
C PHE A 14 23.60 -53.28 7.20
N ILE A 15 24.52 -54.09 6.67
CA ILE A 15 25.34 -53.67 5.49
C ILE A 15 24.45 -53.44 4.27
N LEU A 16 23.49 -54.34 4.00
CA LEU A 16 22.54 -54.16 2.87
C LEU A 16 21.68 -52.94 3.04
N SER A 17 21.18 -52.65 4.24
CA SER A 17 20.40 -51.45 4.52
C SER A 17 21.27 -50.19 4.38
N THR A 18 22.49 -50.18 4.89
CA THR A 18 23.43 -49.05 4.75
C THR A 18 23.79 -48.80 3.29
N VAL A 19 24.06 -49.84 2.51
CA VAL A 19 24.31 -49.70 1.06
C VAL A 19 23.06 -49.21 0.33
N PHE A 20 21.87 -49.71 0.68
CA PHE A 20 20.63 -49.27 0.08
C PHE A 20 20.33 -47.79 0.41
N PHE A 21 20.52 -47.37 1.68
CA PHE A 21 20.38 -45.98 2.08
C PHE A 21 21.45 -45.07 1.44
N THR A 22 22.73 -45.50 1.38
CA THR A 22 23.79 -44.69 0.77
C THR A 22 23.66 -44.61 -0.75
N THR A 23 23.14 -45.63 -1.43
CA THR A 23 22.82 -45.53 -2.86
C THR A 23 21.61 -44.67 -3.13
N ARG A 24 20.53 -44.72 -2.29
CA ARG A 24 19.40 -43.82 -2.39
C ARG A 24 19.74 -42.38 -2.03
N LEU A 25 20.61 -42.12 -1.04
CA LEU A 25 21.12 -40.79 -0.72
C LEU A 25 22.05 -40.24 -1.82
N LYS A 26 22.76 -41.13 -2.55
CA LYS A 26 23.53 -40.70 -3.71
C LYS A 26 22.67 -40.36 -4.94
N GLU A 27 21.46 -40.91 -5.05
CA GLU A 27 20.50 -40.55 -6.11
C GLU A 27 19.74 -39.24 -5.81
N GLN A 28 19.86 -38.70 -4.61
CA GLN A 28 19.38 -37.36 -4.22
C GLN A 28 20.52 -36.32 -4.14
N THR A 29 21.73 -36.62 -4.55
CA THR A 29 22.65 -35.56 -4.90
C THR A 29 22.11 -34.92 -6.19
N PHE A 30 21.34 -33.86 -6.03
CA PHE A 30 21.10 -32.93 -7.10
C PHE A 30 22.45 -32.62 -7.72
N THR A 31 22.67 -33.06 -8.97
CA THR A 31 23.69 -32.46 -9.79
C THR A 31 23.32 -31.00 -9.90
N VAL A 32 23.98 -30.15 -9.08
CA VAL A 32 23.96 -28.71 -9.26
C VAL A 32 24.42 -28.52 -10.72
N SER A 33 23.47 -28.25 -11.60
CA SER A 33 23.76 -27.85 -12.95
C SER A 33 24.61 -26.59 -12.90
N ALA A 34 25.48 -26.38 -13.88
CA ALA A 34 26.50 -25.34 -13.91
C ALA A 34 25.97 -23.86 -13.85
N ASP A 35 24.70 -23.65 -13.53
CA ASP A 35 24.00 -22.35 -13.53
C ASP A 35 23.74 -21.79 -12.14
N THR A 36 24.45 -22.22 -11.09
CA THR A 36 24.46 -21.51 -9.81
C THR A 36 25.24 -20.21 -9.98
N ALA A 37 24.54 -19.09 -9.93
CA ALA A 37 25.17 -17.77 -10.01
C ALA A 37 24.90 -17.00 -8.71
N VAL A 38 25.84 -16.16 -8.34
CA VAL A 38 25.57 -15.04 -7.41
C VAL A 38 24.59 -14.10 -8.12
N MET A 39 23.65 -13.52 -7.38
CA MET A 39 22.75 -12.50 -7.94
C MET A 39 23.61 -11.36 -8.54
N SER A 40 23.49 -11.11 -9.85
CA SER A 40 24.27 -10.08 -10.52
C SER A 40 23.98 -8.69 -9.96
N GLU A 41 24.96 -7.80 -9.99
CA GLU A 41 24.80 -6.41 -9.58
C GLU A 41 23.76 -5.69 -10.45
N SER A 42 23.14 -4.63 -9.91
CA SER A 42 22.30 -3.72 -10.67
C SER A 42 23.12 -3.01 -11.74
N SER A 43 22.55 -2.85 -12.92
CA SER A 43 23.30 -2.39 -14.11
C SER A 43 22.56 -1.33 -14.93
N LEU A 44 21.24 -1.19 -14.74
CA LEU A 44 20.43 -0.26 -15.53
C LEU A 44 20.76 1.19 -15.15
N PRO A 45 20.85 2.12 -16.12
CA PRO A 45 20.96 3.54 -15.82
C PRO A 45 19.77 4.01 -14.95
N VAL A 46 19.99 5.03 -14.13
CA VAL A 46 18.90 5.79 -13.50
C VAL A 46 18.82 7.16 -14.14
N LEU A 47 17.62 7.72 -14.18
CA LEU A 47 17.36 9.03 -14.76
C LEU A 47 16.91 10.02 -13.68
N GLU A 48 17.28 11.28 -13.87
CA GLU A 48 16.78 12.41 -13.06
C GLU A 48 16.23 13.49 -14.02
N ALA A 49 15.10 14.04 -13.69
CA ALA A 49 14.61 15.23 -14.42
C ALA A 49 15.33 16.48 -13.91
N VAL A 50 15.60 17.44 -14.80
CA VAL A 50 16.18 18.74 -14.46
C VAL A 50 15.24 19.84 -14.96
N VAL A 51 14.68 20.58 -14.01
CA VAL A 51 13.70 21.65 -14.25
C VAL A 51 14.10 22.87 -13.43
N ASP A 52 14.11 24.05 -14.05
CA ASP A 52 14.52 25.33 -13.43
C ASP A 52 15.89 25.24 -12.70
N GLY A 53 16.81 24.39 -13.20
CA GLY A 53 18.13 24.17 -12.63
C GLY A 53 18.16 23.23 -11.41
N LYS A 54 17.05 22.66 -11.01
CA LYS A 54 16.95 21.65 -9.93
C LYS A 54 16.85 20.24 -10.48
N GLU A 55 17.59 19.34 -9.86
CA GLU A 55 17.48 17.89 -10.06
C GLU A 55 16.31 17.37 -9.22
N ILE A 56 15.39 16.66 -9.88
CA ILE A 56 14.16 16.12 -9.28
C ILE A 56 13.85 14.75 -9.89
N ASN A 57 13.00 13.97 -9.23
CA ASN A 57 12.39 12.77 -9.79
C ASN A 57 13.41 11.71 -10.22
N LEU A 58 14.01 11.00 -9.27
CA LEU A 58 14.80 9.81 -9.57
C LEU A 58 13.89 8.74 -10.19
N MET A 59 14.23 8.26 -11.39
CA MET A 59 13.46 7.27 -12.13
C MET A 59 14.28 6.00 -12.33
N HIS A 60 13.71 4.86 -11.96
CA HIS A 60 14.28 3.53 -12.17
C HIS A 60 13.85 2.94 -13.51
N GLY A 61 14.75 2.16 -14.13
CA GLY A 61 14.54 1.63 -15.46
C GLY A 61 13.75 0.33 -15.49
N TYR A 62 12.74 0.24 -16.34
CA TYR A 62 12.00 -0.99 -16.60
C TYR A 62 12.58 -1.72 -17.82
N ALA A 63 12.88 -3.02 -17.65
CA ALA A 63 13.40 -3.86 -18.72
C ALA A 63 12.33 -4.31 -19.73
N SER A 64 11.06 -4.06 -19.46
CA SER A 64 9.91 -4.30 -20.34
C SER A 64 9.02 -3.06 -20.42
N ASP A 65 8.34 -2.88 -21.56
CA ASP A 65 7.35 -1.82 -21.71
C ASP A 65 6.16 -2.12 -20.81
N MET A 66 5.80 -1.14 -19.96
CA MET A 66 4.68 -1.25 -19.03
C MET A 66 3.42 -0.76 -19.73
N THR A 67 2.46 -1.65 -19.89
CA THR A 67 1.28 -1.41 -20.74
C THR A 67 0.15 -0.67 -20.04
N ASP A 68 0.12 -0.70 -18.72
CA ASP A 68 -0.92 -0.02 -17.95
C ASP A 68 -0.49 1.42 -17.65
N GLY A 69 -1.20 2.39 -18.24
CA GLY A 69 -0.89 3.83 -18.18
C GLY A 69 -1.01 4.49 -16.79
N ALA A 70 -1.30 3.69 -15.76
CA ALA A 70 -1.55 4.20 -14.40
C ALA A 70 -0.27 4.42 -13.57
N ILE A 71 0.93 4.41 -14.17
CA ILE A 71 2.16 4.72 -13.45
C ILE A 71 2.15 6.20 -13.08
N ARG A 72 2.10 6.47 -11.76
CA ARG A 72 2.04 7.81 -11.19
C ARG A 72 3.04 7.98 -10.04
N GLU A 73 4.28 7.63 -10.29
CA GLU A 73 5.34 7.74 -9.28
C GLU A 73 5.83 9.17 -9.13
N ASN A 74 5.86 9.93 -10.23
CA ASN A 74 6.35 11.30 -10.23
C ASN A 74 5.71 12.16 -11.32
N ILE A 75 5.78 13.48 -11.13
CA ILE A 75 5.35 14.51 -12.11
C ILE A 75 6.55 15.40 -12.43
N THR A 76 6.81 15.60 -13.71
CA THR A 76 7.81 16.55 -14.20
C THR A 76 7.10 17.82 -14.70
N PRO A 77 7.17 18.95 -13.97
CA PRO A 77 6.61 20.22 -14.40
C PRO A 77 7.36 20.78 -15.60
N VAL A 78 6.64 21.31 -16.57
CA VAL A 78 7.22 21.91 -17.78
C VAL A 78 6.58 23.26 -18.02
N ARG A 79 7.38 24.30 -18.31
CA ARG A 79 6.84 25.61 -18.72
C ARG A 79 6.14 25.49 -20.06
N ILE A 80 4.87 25.91 -20.12
CA ILE A 80 4.05 25.77 -21.33
C ILE A 80 4.55 26.64 -22.49
N ASP A 81 5.18 27.77 -22.21
CA ASP A 81 5.75 28.69 -23.21
C ASP A 81 7.10 28.20 -23.77
N GLU A 82 7.88 27.48 -22.98
CA GLU A 82 9.20 26.94 -23.35
C GLU A 82 9.13 25.53 -23.90
N LYS A 83 8.28 24.67 -23.29
CA LYS A 83 8.12 23.26 -23.63
C LYS A 83 9.44 22.47 -23.61
N THR A 84 10.33 22.82 -22.67
CA THR A 84 11.66 22.23 -22.54
C THR A 84 11.92 21.77 -21.12
N PHE A 85 12.62 20.66 -20.99
CA PHE A 85 13.22 20.17 -19.75
C PHE A 85 14.48 19.35 -20.08
N SER A 86 15.24 18.96 -19.08
CA SER A 86 16.40 18.13 -19.29
C SER A 86 16.35 16.85 -18.45
N ILE A 87 17.08 15.85 -18.86
CA ILE A 87 17.21 14.56 -18.18
C ILE A 87 18.69 14.30 -17.97
N ASN A 88 19.11 14.08 -16.73
CA ASN A 88 20.38 13.47 -16.39
C ASN A 88 20.27 11.97 -16.55
N VAL A 89 21.18 11.35 -17.28
CA VAL A 89 21.33 9.91 -17.39
C VAL A 89 22.55 9.50 -16.58
N ILE A 90 22.34 8.81 -15.48
CA ILE A 90 23.41 8.34 -14.60
C ILE A 90 23.71 6.89 -14.98
N GLU A 91 24.83 6.71 -15.65
CA GLU A 91 25.31 5.41 -16.11
C GLU A 91 26.18 4.75 -15.04
N ASP A 92 26.14 3.43 -15.01
CA ASP A 92 27.12 2.62 -14.27
C ASP A 92 27.75 1.58 -15.21
N HIS A 93 27.18 0.37 -15.26
CA HIS A 93 27.68 -0.70 -16.14
C HIS A 93 27.09 -0.68 -17.56
N THR A 94 25.99 0.07 -17.75
CA THR A 94 25.27 0.14 -19.03
C THR A 94 25.38 1.53 -19.65
N GLN A 95 25.98 1.63 -20.84
CA GLN A 95 26.16 2.89 -21.56
C GLN A 95 24.95 3.23 -22.43
N THR A 96 24.54 4.50 -22.42
CA THR A 96 23.43 5.06 -23.22
C THR A 96 23.95 5.55 -24.57
N LYS A 97 23.30 5.08 -25.62
CA LYS A 97 23.56 5.52 -27.00
C LYS A 97 22.54 6.56 -27.47
N LYS A 98 21.27 6.42 -27.07
CA LYS A 98 20.16 7.26 -27.53
C LYS A 98 19.07 7.33 -26.46
N LEU A 99 18.39 8.46 -26.38
CA LEU A 99 17.20 8.67 -25.55
C LEU A 99 16.05 9.15 -26.43
N MET A 100 14.86 8.62 -26.19
CA MET A 100 13.61 9.00 -26.84
C MET A 100 12.57 9.32 -25.77
N VAL A 101 11.78 10.36 -25.98
CA VAL A 101 10.62 10.71 -25.12
C VAL A 101 9.37 10.66 -25.97
N GLU A 102 8.42 9.82 -25.60
CA GLU A 102 7.11 9.71 -26.20
C GLU A 102 6.09 10.30 -25.21
N VAL A 103 5.31 11.27 -25.67
CA VAL A 103 4.25 11.90 -24.89
C VAL A 103 2.90 11.39 -25.38
N PHE A 104 2.05 10.96 -24.47
CA PHE A 104 0.75 10.36 -24.76
C PHE A 104 -0.39 11.29 -24.32
N ASP A 105 -1.58 11.08 -24.87
CA ASP A 105 -2.82 11.68 -24.39
C ASP A 105 -3.24 11.05 -23.04
N ASP A 106 -4.29 11.53 -22.41
CA ASP A 106 -4.78 11.06 -21.10
C ASP A 106 -4.99 9.55 -21.06
N ASP A 107 -5.38 8.96 -22.20
CA ASP A 107 -5.61 7.52 -22.31
C ASP A 107 -4.32 6.68 -22.18
N GLY A 108 -3.16 7.32 -22.08
CA GLY A 108 -1.86 6.64 -22.00
C GLY A 108 -1.48 5.79 -23.23
N LYS A 109 -2.27 5.83 -24.29
CA LYS A 109 -2.15 4.97 -25.50
C LYS A 109 -1.94 5.76 -26.76
N THR A 110 -2.63 6.89 -26.91
CA THR A 110 -2.54 7.76 -28.10
C THR A 110 -1.28 8.60 -28.05
N SER A 111 -0.27 8.28 -28.88
CA SER A 111 0.96 9.07 -28.94
C SER A 111 0.72 10.43 -29.61
N LEU A 112 1.04 11.50 -28.90
CA LEU A 112 0.93 12.87 -29.39
C LEU A 112 2.23 13.34 -30.05
N GLU A 113 3.37 13.00 -29.46
CA GLU A 113 4.68 13.45 -29.95
C GLU A 113 5.80 12.46 -29.57
N THR A 114 6.84 12.41 -30.38
CA THR A 114 8.09 11.71 -30.06
C THR A 114 9.29 12.61 -30.27
N ALA A 115 10.02 12.93 -29.20
CA ALA A 115 11.29 13.65 -29.24
C ALA A 115 12.47 12.66 -29.13
N GLN A 116 13.61 12.97 -29.79
CA GLN A 116 14.79 12.12 -29.78
C GLN A 116 16.04 12.92 -29.47
N VAL A 117 16.90 12.38 -28.58
CA VAL A 117 18.22 12.90 -28.26
C VAL A 117 19.29 11.88 -28.62
N ILE A 118 20.22 12.26 -29.48
CA ILE A 118 21.35 11.42 -29.94
C ILE A 118 22.69 11.95 -29.40
N THR A 119 22.74 13.25 -29.10
CA THR A 119 23.95 13.91 -28.59
C THR A 119 23.70 14.37 -27.17
N PHE A 120 24.56 13.96 -26.27
CA PHE A 120 24.53 14.34 -24.87
C PHE A 120 25.63 15.35 -24.59
N SER A 121 25.39 16.27 -23.65
CA SER A 121 26.42 17.10 -23.06
C SER A 121 26.86 16.53 -21.71
N ASP A 122 28.09 16.81 -21.31
CA ASP A 122 28.55 16.45 -19.97
C ASP A 122 27.72 17.23 -18.93
N SER A 123 27.21 16.52 -17.94
CA SER A 123 26.49 17.17 -16.86
C SER A 123 27.46 17.76 -15.84
N ASN A 124 27.43 19.09 -15.74
CA ASN A 124 28.17 19.80 -14.67
C ASN A 124 27.35 19.89 -13.37
N LEU A 125 26.08 19.49 -13.38
CA LEU A 125 25.16 19.59 -12.24
C LEU A 125 25.52 18.61 -11.12
N LEU A 126 26.10 17.44 -11.47
CA LEU A 126 26.57 16.45 -10.50
C LEU A 126 27.74 16.88 -9.60
N LYS A 127 28.28 18.07 -9.81
CA LYS A 127 29.25 18.69 -8.89
C LYS A 127 28.57 19.43 -7.73
N SER A 128 27.26 19.48 -7.71
CA SER A 128 26.49 20.05 -6.59
C SER A 128 26.50 19.11 -5.39
N PRO A 129 26.75 19.59 -4.18
CA PRO A 129 26.88 18.75 -2.97
C PRO A 129 25.55 18.24 -2.41
N SER A 130 24.49 18.17 -3.21
CA SER A 130 23.22 17.57 -2.77
C SER A 130 23.32 16.07 -2.47
N ALA A 131 24.34 15.38 -2.99
CA ALA A 131 24.80 14.10 -2.48
C ALA A 131 26.00 14.36 -1.55
N GLY A 132 25.74 14.75 -0.32
CA GLY A 132 26.76 14.92 0.71
C GLY A 132 27.38 13.57 1.06
N PHE A 133 28.47 13.24 0.40
CA PHE A 133 29.25 12.04 0.70
C PHE A 133 29.98 12.22 2.03
N ILE A 134 29.47 11.54 3.05
CA ILE A 134 30.27 11.19 4.21
C ILE A 134 30.92 9.84 3.91
N ASN A 135 32.19 9.68 4.27
CA ASN A 135 32.96 8.46 4.02
C ASN A 135 32.15 7.21 4.33
N ALA A 136 31.85 6.44 3.31
CA ALA A 136 31.09 5.20 3.37
C ALA A 136 31.68 4.13 4.34
N ALA A 137 32.91 4.29 4.79
CA ALA A 137 33.54 3.43 5.77
C ALA A 137 32.88 3.43 7.17
N ASP A 138 32.06 4.45 7.45
CA ASP A 138 31.35 4.59 8.76
C ASP A 138 29.95 4.00 8.76
N VAL A 139 29.43 3.55 7.59
CA VAL A 139 28.09 2.96 7.48
C VAL A 139 28.19 1.44 7.61
N ILE A 140 27.36 0.86 8.45
CA ILE A 140 27.34 -0.58 8.71
C ILE A 140 27.03 -1.32 7.43
N GLY A 141 28.03 -2.07 6.96
CA GLY A 141 27.90 -2.83 5.72
C GLY A 141 27.86 -1.97 4.46
N ALA A 142 28.39 -0.76 4.53
CA ALA A 142 28.31 0.23 3.50
C ALA A 142 28.88 -0.27 2.18
N GLY A 143 28.00 -0.53 1.26
CA GLY A 143 28.23 -0.22 -0.11
C GLY A 143 28.49 1.29 -0.24
N SER A 144 29.25 1.71 -1.22
CA SER A 144 29.45 3.13 -1.46
C SER A 144 28.07 3.79 -1.69
N PHE A 145 27.66 4.68 -0.80
CA PHE A 145 26.56 5.59 -1.10
C PHE A 145 26.97 6.40 -2.33
N GLY A 146 26.44 6.03 -3.49
CA GLY A 146 26.71 6.68 -4.78
C GLY A 146 28.16 6.61 -5.26
N LYS A 147 28.53 5.60 -6.07
CA LYS A 147 29.57 5.84 -7.07
C LYS A 147 29.03 6.90 -8.02
N ASN A 148 29.75 8.02 -8.17
CA ASN A 148 29.49 8.98 -9.24
C ASN A 148 29.70 8.26 -10.57
N GLY A 149 28.63 7.71 -11.15
CA GLY A 149 28.65 7.29 -12.54
C GLY A 149 28.85 8.50 -13.46
N ASP A 150 29.35 8.28 -14.67
CA ASP A 150 29.40 9.32 -15.68
C ASP A 150 27.98 9.78 -16.02
N ALA A 151 27.65 11.04 -15.73
CA ALA A 151 26.33 11.58 -16.03
C ALA A 151 26.33 12.30 -17.37
N LYS A 152 25.26 12.07 -18.14
CA LYS A 152 25.02 12.68 -19.45
C LYS A 152 23.75 13.49 -19.42
N LEU A 153 23.79 14.75 -19.81
CA LEU A 153 22.63 15.62 -19.90
C LEU A 153 21.97 15.55 -21.27
N ALA A 154 20.70 15.20 -21.30
CA ALA A 154 19.85 15.20 -22.49
C ALA A 154 18.84 16.34 -22.38
N LYS A 155 18.94 17.34 -23.27
CA LYS A 155 17.93 18.39 -23.39
C LYS A 155 16.77 17.93 -24.25
N ILE A 156 15.55 17.98 -23.73
CA ILE A 156 14.31 17.62 -24.41
C ILE A 156 13.60 18.90 -24.85
N ILE A 157 13.19 18.96 -26.10
CA ILE A 157 12.41 20.05 -26.69
C ILE A 157 11.15 19.44 -27.29
N LEU A 158 9.98 19.87 -26.80
CA LEU A 158 8.68 19.43 -27.28
C LEU A 158 8.06 20.54 -28.16
N THR A 159 7.32 20.11 -29.19
CA THR A 159 6.72 21.00 -30.18
C THR A 159 5.20 20.88 -30.26
N GLY A 160 4.64 19.85 -29.59
CA GLY A 160 3.22 19.57 -29.56
C GLY A 160 2.37 20.71 -28.96
N ASP A 161 1.07 20.62 -29.16
CA ASP A 161 0.09 21.52 -28.56
C ASP A 161 -0.46 20.92 -27.27
N TYR A 162 -0.07 21.52 -26.15
CA TYR A 162 -0.39 21.02 -24.81
C TYR A 162 -1.29 22.00 -24.07
N ALA A 163 -2.27 21.47 -23.34
CA ALA A 163 -3.17 22.31 -22.54
C ALA A 163 -2.53 22.66 -21.18
N GLU A 164 -2.69 23.91 -20.77
CA GLU A 164 -2.25 24.39 -19.48
C GLU A 164 -2.96 23.64 -18.32
N GLY A 165 -2.19 23.25 -17.30
CA GLY A 165 -2.69 22.55 -16.10
C GLY A 165 -3.00 21.06 -16.31
N ARG A 166 -2.92 20.55 -17.55
CA ARG A 166 -3.17 19.14 -17.85
C ARG A 166 -1.90 18.30 -17.70
N GLU A 167 -2.07 17.07 -17.27
CA GLU A 167 -1.02 16.06 -17.15
C GLU A 167 -1.02 15.15 -18.38
N TYR A 168 0.16 14.81 -18.87
CA TYR A 168 0.37 13.92 -20.01
C TYR A 168 1.33 12.80 -19.63
N PRO A 169 0.95 11.52 -19.73
CA PRO A 169 1.88 10.42 -19.56
C PRO A 169 3.06 10.52 -20.53
N ALA A 170 4.25 10.30 -20.04
CA ALA A 170 5.46 10.32 -20.86
C ALA A 170 6.31 9.07 -20.61
N LYS A 171 6.69 8.41 -21.70
CA LYS A 171 7.60 7.28 -21.70
C LYS A 171 8.96 7.69 -22.23
N ILE A 172 9.97 7.50 -21.42
CA ILE A 172 11.35 7.76 -21.80
C ILE A 172 12.01 6.42 -22.12
N THR A 173 12.50 6.24 -23.34
CA THR A 173 13.18 5.03 -23.78
C THR A 173 14.66 5.31 -23.94
N VAL A 174 15.48 4.69 -23.11
CA VAL A 174 16.93 4.65 -23.27
C VAL A 174 17.30 3.44 -24.12
N ILE A 175 18.07 3.69 -25.19
CA ILE A 175 18.68 2.65 -26.03
C ILE A 175 20.16 2.57 -25.67
N THR A 176 20.58 1.42 -25.18
CA THR A 176 21.95 1.17 -24.74
C THR A 176 22.89 0.94 -25.93
N SER A 177 24.20 0.95 -25.66
CA SER A 177 25.25 0.58 -26.66
C SER A 177 25.05 -0.83 -27.21
N GLU A 178 24.45 -1.74 -26.41
CA GLU A 178 24.12 -3.12 -26.80
C GLU A 178 22.75 -3.22 -27.50
N SER A 179 22.12 -2.10 -27.81
CA SER A 179 20.77 -2.02 -28.42
C SER A 179 19.65 -2.57 -27.57
N ARG A 180 19.83 -2.71 -26.25
CA ARG A 180 18.75 -2.98 -25.31
C ARG A 180 17.89 -1.72 -25.16
N ARG A 181 16.59 -1.89 -24.93
CA ARG A 181 15.65 -0.81 -24.61
C ARG A 181 15.34 -0.88 -23.13
N ILE A 182 15.41 0.26 -22.46
CA ILE A 182 15.05 0.43 -21.05
C ILE A 182 14.04 1.56 -21.00
N TYR A 183 12.98 1.38 -20.27
CA TYR A 183 11.83 2.29 -20.23
C TYR A 183 11.74 2.98 -18.88
N TYR A 184 11.41 4.25 -18.88
CA TYR A 184 11.19 5.09 -17.69
C TYR A 184 9.90 5.86 -17.89
N TYR A 185 9.23 6.21 -16.80
CA TYR A 185 7.92 6.84 -16.86
C TYR A 185 7.86 8.07 -15.97
N THR A 186 7.23 9.12 -16.45
CA THR A 186 6.88 10.33 -15.71
C THR A 186 5.59 10.90 -16.31
N ARG A 187 4.96 11.84 -15.62
CA ARG A 187 3.83 12.60 -16.16
C ARG A 187 4.29 14.04 -16.35
N LEU A 188 4.22 14.54 -17.57
CA LEU A 188 4.54 15.94 -17.87
C LEU A 188 3.34 16.81 -17.55
N LYS A 189 3.54 17.84 -16.76
CA LYS A 189 2.51 18.81 -16.46
C LYS A 189 2.88 20.19 -16.95
N PHE A 190 2.10 20.72 -17.89
CA PHE A 190 2.39 22.01 -18.52
C PHE A 190 1.77 23.14 -17.71
N LEU A 191 2.62 24.02 -17.16
CA LEU A 191 2.26 25.11 -16.27
C LEU A 191 2.82 26.44 -16.79
N LYS A 192 2.23 27.56 -16.40
CA LYS A 192 2.74 28.88 -16.73
C LYS A 192 3.99 29.25 -15.97
N ASN A 193 3.93 29.05 -14.66
CA ASN A 193 5.01 29.42 -13.76
C ASN A 193 5.12 28.40 -12.60
N PRO A 194 5.70 27.23 -12.85
CA PRO A 194 5.77 26.15 -11.86
C PRO A 194 6.61 26.50 -10.62
N GLN A 195 7.56 27.47 -10.71
CA GLN A 195 8.42 27.92 -9.61
C GLN A 195 9.07 26.74 -8.87
N VAL A 196 9.68 25.83 -9.62
CA VAL A 196 10.23 24.59 -9.06
C VAL A 196 11.42 24.86 -8.14
N ASP A 197 12.29 25.78 -8.54
CA ASP A 197 13.47 26.17 -7.77
C ASP A 197 13.09 26.71 -6.37
N GLU A 198 12.16 27.66 -6.30
CA GLU A 198 11.75 28.26 -5.02
C GLU A 198 11.01 27.24 -4.14
N LYS A 199 10.23 26.35 -4.73
CA LYS A 199 9.51 25.32 -3.99
C LYS A 199 10.47 24.26 -3.44
N ILE A 200 11.45 23.81 -4.21
CA ILE A 200 12.48 22.88 -3.73
C ILE A 200 13.37 23.55 -2.67
N ASP A 201 13.71 24.83 -2.83
CA ASP A 201 14.46 25.58 -1.81
C ASP A 201 13.71 25.64 -0.48
N PHE A 202 12.38 25.74 -0.49
CA PHE A 202 11.58 25.65 0.74
C PHE A 202 11.64 24.27 1.38
N ILE A 203 11.55 23.18 0.60
CA ILE A 203 11.69 21.81 1.11
C ILE A 203 13.06 21.64 1.78
N GLU A 204 14.13 22.06 1.11
CA GLU A 204 15.48 22.00 1.66
C GLU A 204 15.65 22.83 2.93
N PHE A 205 15.05 24.02 2.97
CA PHE A 205 15.04 24.87 4.17
C PHE A 205 14.33 24.18 5.33
N PHE A 206 13.11 23.67 5.12
CA PHE A 206 12.34 22.99 6.16
C PHE A 206 13.08 21.76 6.67
N HIS A 207 13.54 20.90 5.77
CA HIS A 207 14.32 19.71 6.06
C HIS A 207 15.53 20.02 6.93
N LYS A 208 16.39 20.97 6.54
CA LYS A 208 17.56 21.38 7.31
C LYS A 208 17.19 21.89 8.70
N SER A 209 16.11 22.67 8.80
CA SER A 209 15.65 23.22 10.08
C SER A 209 15.21 22.14 11.07
N THR A 210 14.81 20.93 10.63
CA THR A 210 14.49 19.84 11.56
C THR A 210 15.71 19.29 12.29
N PHE A 211 16.91 19.43 11.74
CA PHE A 211 18.16 18.97 12.34
C PHE A 211 18.79 20.00 13.30
N ASP A 212 18.50 21.29 13.13
CA ASP A 212 19.07 22.35 13.94
C ASP A 212 18.07 22.83 15.01
N LYS A 213 18.41 22.58 16.28
CA LYS A 213 17.59 23.01 17.43
C LYS A 213 17.38 24.51 17.54
N ALA A 214 18.25 25.33 16.94
CA ALA A 214 18.10 26.78 16.92
C ALA A 214 17.19 27.25 15.77
N GLU A 215 17.30 26.62 14.59
CA GLU A 215 16.56 26.96 13.37
C GLU A 215 15.15 26.37 13.37
N VAL A 216 14.85 25.34 14.16
CA VAL A 216 13.51 24.73 14.22
C VAL A 216 12.40 25.75 14.56
N ARG A 217 12.70 26.82 15.27
CA ARG A 217 11.75 27.92 15.55
C ARG A 217 11.26 28.63 14.28
N ASP A 218 12.04 28.58 13.21
CA ASP A 218 11.67 29.20 11.93
C ASP A 218 10.59 28.39 11.20
N ILE A 219 10.47 27.10 11.52
CA ILE A 219 9.45 26.21 10.95
C ILE A 219 8.23 26.02 11.87
N GLU A 220 8.31 26.37 13.16
CA GLU A 220 7.19 26.26 14.11
C GLU A 220 5.88 26.90 13.58
N LYS A 221 6.00 28.05 12.91
CA LYS A 221 4.86 28.77 12.33
C LYS A 221 4.10 28.03 11.19
N TYR A 222 4.68 26.93 10.69
CA TYR A 222 4.07 26.10 9.66
C TYR A 222 3.39 24.87 10.23
N LEU A 223 3.63 24.51 11.50
CA LEU A 223 3.04 23.35 12.16
C LEU A 223 1.64 23.66 12.68
N GLU A 224 0.79 22.65 12.69
CA GLU A 224 -0.59 22.70 13.19
C GLU A 224 -0.73 21.79 14.42
N THR A 225 0.08 22.03 15.45
CA THR A 225 0.13 21.16 16.63
C THR A 225 -1.25 20.98 17.25
N THR A 226 -1.75 19.74 17.22
CA THR A 226 -3.00 19.34 17.85
C THR A 226 -2.72 18.36 18.99
N GLY A 227 -3.51 18.38 20.07
CA GLY A 227 -3.31 17.45 21.18
C GLY A 227 -3.64 15.98 20.86
N ASN A 228 -3.96 15.64 19.62
CA ASN A 228 -4.41 14.31 19.22
C ASN A 228 -3.32 13.50 18.48
N ALA A 229 -2.16 14.10 18.15
CA ALA A 229 -1.07 13.39 17.48
C ALA A 229 -0.36 12.41 18.42
N ASP A 230 0.20 11.32 17.89
CA ASP A 230 1.02 10.36 18.67
C ASP A 230 2.41 10.97 18.94
N GLU A 231 2.62 11.46 20.15
CA GLU A 231 3.89 12.04 20.62
C GLU A 231 4.85 10.96 21.20
N THR A 232 4.57 9.66 20.96
CA THR A 232 5.32 8.56 21.60
C THR A 232 6.17 7.73 20.64
N SER A 233 6.23 8.11 19.35
CA SER A 233 6.96 7.37 18.34
C SER A 233 7.60 8.28 17.29
N PHE A 234 8.79 7.93 16.84
CA PHE A 234 9.43 8.53 15.66
C PHE A 234 9.06 7.82 14.36
N ALA A 235 8.37 6.68 14.41
CA ALA A 235 8.03 5.92 13.21
C ALA A 235 7.16 6.73 12.23
N HIS A 236 6.26 7.57 12.76
CA HIS A 236 5.49 8.54 12.00
C HIS A 236 5.37 9.85 12.79
N VAL A 237 5.74 10.94 12.16
CA VAL A 237 5.66 12.31 12.69
C VAL A 237 4.98 13.17 11.62
N SER A 238 3.96 13.92 12.02
CA SER A 238 3.14 14.73 11.10
C SER A 238 3.17 16.22 11.43
N ILE A 239 2.53 17.02 10.59
CA ILE A 239 2.31 18.47 10.80
C ILE A 239 1.63 18.78 12.15
N ASN A 240 0.91 17.78 12.72
CA ASN A 240 0.15 17.92 13.97
C ASN A 240 0.97 17.64 15.24
N ASN A 241 2.19 17.12 15.09
CA ASN A 241 3.07 16.84 16.21
C ASN A 241 3.76 18.09 16.76
N SER A 242 4.32 17.96 17.96
CA SER A 242 5.10 19.03 18.59
C SER A 242 6.37 19.37 17.80
N THR A 243 6.80 20.61 17.91
CA THR A 243 8.08 21.09 17.33
C THR A 243 9.27 20.26 17.82
N GLU A 244 9.23 19.82 19.07
CA GLU A 244 10.23 18.94 19.67
C GLU A 244 10.32 17.62 18.92
N LEU A 245 9.20 16.98 18.62
CA LEU A 245 9.19 15.69 17.90
C LEU A 245 9.58 15.85 16.43
N VAL A 246 9.13 16.91 15.78
CA VAL A 246 9.53 17.26 14.41
C VAL A 246 11.05 17.47 14.33
N SER A 247 11.68 18.07 15.36
CA SER A 247 13.14 18.27 15.47
C SER A 247 13.88 17.12 16.16
N TYR A 248 13.34 15.90 16.10
CA TYR A 248 13.94 14.69 16.67
C TYR A 248 14.14 14.70 18.21
N ASN A 249 13.41 15.52 18.95
CA ASN A 249 13.40 15.59 20.42
C ASN A 249 14.84 15.65 21.00
N MET A 250 15.26 14.66 21.78
CA MET A 250 16.59 14.58 22.38
C MET A 250 17.66 13.99 21.44
N LEU A 251 17.29 13.52 20.27
CA LEU A 251 18.24 12.97 19.31
C LEU A 251 19.03 14.09 18.63
N SER A 252 20.23 13.74 18.20
CA SER A 252 21.09 14.59 17.36
C SER A 252 21.46 13.76 16.12
N PRO A 253 20.51 13.58 15.21
CA PRO A 253 20.75 12.80 14.00
C PRO A 253 21.75 13.54 13.09
N VAL A 254 22.51 12.74 12.32
CA VAL A 254 23.38 13.24 11.27
C VAL A 254 22.94 12.59 9.97
N GLU A 255 22.59 13.39 8.98
CA GLU A 255 22.31 12.92 7.63
C GLU A 255 23.57 12.31 7.02
N VAL A 256 23.46 11.11 6.45
CA VAL A 256 24.59 10.41 5.82
C VAL A 256 24.37 10.16 4.33
N TYR A 257 23.12 10.22 3.88
CA TYR A 257 22.73 10.10 2.48
C TYR A 257 21.40 10.83 2.27
N ARG A 258 21.18 11.42 1.11
CA ARG A 258 19.94 12.03 0.69
C ARG A 258 19.72 11.86 -0.81
N GLU A 259 18.51 11.41 -1.19
CA GLU A 259 18.02 11.41 -2.56
C GLU A 259 17.62 12.82 -3.00
N ILE A 260 17.47 12.98 -4.32
CA ILE A 260 16.84 14.18 -4.87
C ILE A 260 15.33 14.17 -4.60
N PRO A 261 14.68 15.34 -4.46
CA PRO A 261 13.24 15.39 -4.22
C PRO A 261 12.43 14.79 -5.38
N THR A 262 11.40 14.02 -5.04
CA THR A 262 10.42 13.49 -5.99
C THR A 262 9.15 14.32 -5.95
N ILE A 263 8.80 14.99 -7.04
CA ILE A 263 7.56 15.75 -7.17
C ILE A 263 6.43 14.80 -7.56
N THR A 264 5.38 14.76 -6.77
CA THR A 264 4.22 13.86 -6.97
C THR A 264 2.95 14.62 -7.39
N GLU A 265 2.90 15.92 -7.12
CA GLU A 265 1.90 16.87 -7.65
C GLU A 265 2.55 18.25 -7.82
N CYS A 266 2.18 18.99 -8.87
CA CYS A 266 2.62 20.35 -9.07
C CYS A 266 1.55 21.16 -9.79
N GLU A 267 1.28 22.36 -9.25
CA GLU A 267 0.51 23.43 -9.88
C GLU A 267 1.35 24.72 -9.86
N ASP A 268 0.89 25.80 -10.48
CA ASP A 268 1.64 27.05 -10.42
C ASP A 268 1.96 27.50 -8.97
N SER A 269 1.01 27.33 -8.04
CA SER A 269 1.21 27.74 -6.65
C SER A 269 1.41 26.58 -5.66
N THR A 270 0.93 25.37 -5.95
CA THR A 270 1.00 24.24 -5.00
C THR A 270 1.94 23.14 -5.48
N ILE A 271 2.50 22.38 -4.52
CA ILE A 271 3.35 21.23 -4.77
C ILE A 271 3.11 20.17 -3.71
N SER A 272 3.21 18.89 -4.10
CA SER A 272 3.46 17.77 -3.22
C SER A 272 4.77 17.10 -3.65
N ALA A 273 5.63 16.80 -2.69
CA ALA A 273 6.90 16.16 -2.95
C ALA A 273 7.32 15.25 -1.78
N SER A 274 8.14 14.25 -2.09
CA SER A 274 8.81 13.41 -1.09
C SER A 274 10.32 13.59 -1.15
N LEU A 275 10.98 13.37 0.00
CA LEU A 275 12.43 13.41 0.16
C LEU A 275 12.86 12.20 0.97
N ASP A 276 13.65 11.31 0.37
CA ASP A 276 14.20 10.12 1.01
C ASP A 276 15.65 10.36 1.43
N PHE A 277 16.01 9.96 2.65
CA PHE A 277 17.36 10.14 3.17
C PHE A 277 17.68 9.11 4.26
N VAL A 278 18.96 8.99 4.60
CA VAL A 278 19.46 8.13 5.67
C VAL A 278 20.10 8.98 6.75
N ILE A 279 19.75 8.71 7.98
CA ILE A 279 20.40 9.33 9.15
C ILE A 279 21.13 8.30 9.99
N LYS A 280 22.16 8.75 10.69
CA LYS A 280 22.78 8.02 11.81
C LYS A 280 22.49 8.71 13.13
N VAL A 281 22.26 7.91 14.17
CA VAL A 281 22.01 8.39 15.54
C VAL A 281 22.89 7.63 16.53
N ASP A 282 23.56 8.33 17.42
CA ASP A 282 24.23 7.71 18.58
C ASP A 282 23.19 7.47 19.70
N THR A 283 22.79 6.23 19.85
CA THR A 283 21.79 5.82 20.86
C THR A 283 22.41 5.68 22.27
N GLY A 284 23.73 5.83 22.41
CA GLY A 284 24.49 5.55 23.64
C GLY A 284 24.89 4.09 23.82
N ASN A 285 24.26 3.18 23.06
CA ASN A 285 24.60 1.75 22.96
C ASN A 285 25.29 1.41 21.64
N GLY A 286 25.56 2.41 20.81
CA GLY A 286 26.13 2.30 19.47
C GLY A 286 25.45 3.23 18.48
N ILE A 287 25.94 3.22 17.25
CA ILE A 287 25.38 4.00 16.16
C ILE A 287 24.32 3.18 15.45
N SER A 288 23.10 3.70 15.35
CA SER A 288 22.01 3.15 14.56
C SER A 288 21.76 4.00 13.31
N TYR A 289 21.35 3.36 12.23
CA TYR A 289 21.00 4.00 10.97
C TYR A 289 19.50 3.86 10.72
N TYR A 290 18.93 4.86 10.04
CA TYR A 290 17.49 4.91 9.78
C TYR A 290 17.23 5.39 8.36
N ASN A 291 16.39 4.67 7.63
CA ASN A 291 15.74 5.17 6.43
C ASN A 291 14.63 6.14 6.85
N VAL A 292 14.61 7.30 6.22
CA VAL A 292 13.63 8.35 6.52
C VAL A 292 13.05 8.88 5.23
N THR A 293 11.72 9.04 5.19
CA THR A 293 10.99 9.69 4.11
C THR A 293 10.24 10.88 4.68
N GLU A 294 10.47 12.07 4.14
CA GLU A 294 9.66 13.26 4.41
C GLU A 294 8.73 13.54 3.24
N ASN A 295 7.46 13.76 3.52
CA ASN A 295 6.44 14.14 2.56
C ASN A 295 5.96 15.56 2.84
N PHE A 296 5.87 16.37 1.79
CA PHE A 296 5.48 17.77 1.87
C PHE A 296 4.30 18.05 0.94
N ARG A 297 3.33 18.82 1.43
CA ARG A 297 2.31 19.47 0.60
C ARG A 297 2.14 20.90 1.03
N PHE A 298 2.34 21.86 0.13
CA PHE A 298 2.23 23.28 0.47
C PHE A 298 1.86 24.15 -0.74
N MET A 299 1.40 25.35 -0.42
CA MET A 299 1.23 26.43 -1.37
C MET A 299 2.35 27.45 -1.19
N TYR A 300 3.04 27.74 -2.28
CA TYR A 300 4.04 28.78 -2.37
C TYR A 300 3.45 30.04 -2.99
N THR A 301 3.65 31.19 -2.36
CA THR A 301 3.35 32.50 -2.92
C THR A 301 4.54 33.41 -2.66
N ALA A 302 4.67 34.50 -3.43
CA ALA A 302 5.78 35.46 -3.26
C ALA A 302 5.89 36.05 -1.84
N ASP A 303 4.76 36.12 -1.11
CA ASP A 303 4.71 36.72 0.23
C ASP A 303 4.83 35.67 1.36
N ARG A 304 4.39 34.43 1.13
CA ARG A 304 4.28 33.43 2.18
C ARG A 304 4.13 32.02 1.63
N VAL A 305 4.67 31.04 2.38
CA VAL A 305 4.37 29.63 2.22
C VAL A 305 3.27 29.19 3.21
N TYR A 306 2.34 28.36 2.74
CA TYR A 306 1.30 27.72 3.54
C TYR A 306 1.49 26.21 3.47
N LEU A 307 1.99 25.59 4.55
CA LEU A 307 2.16 24.14 4.66
C LEU A 307 0.80 23.51 4.95
N TYR A 308 0.35 22.61 4.08
CA TYR A 308 -0.92 21.88 4.20
C TYR A 308 -0.76 20.46 4.71
N GLY A 309 0.43 19.91 4.61
CA GLY A 309 0.77 18.58 5.08
C GLY A 309 2.27 18.40 5.17
N TYR A 310 2.68 17.76 6.23
CA TYR A 310 4.02 17.28 6.46
C TYR A 310 3.92 15.94 7.19
N ASP A 311 4.57 14.91 6.65
CA ASP A 311 4.68 13.60 7.26
C ASP A 311 6.11 13.12 7.14
N ARG A 312 6.66 12.59 8.22
CA ARG A 312 7.97 11.95 8.25
C ARG A 312 7.84 10.55 8.77
N TYR A 313 8.24 9.58 7.95
CA TYR A 313 8.34 8.18 8.31
C TYR A 313 9.78 7.82 8.57
N MET A 314 10.04 7.09 9.65
CA MET A 314 11.39 6.70 10.06
C MET A 314 11.42 5.22 10.39
N LYS A 315 12.34 4.48 9.78
CA LYS A 315 12.51 3.04 9.94
C LYS A 315 13.99 2.73 10.21
N GLN A 316 14.26 1.98 11.29
CA GLN A 316 15.64 1.59 11.62
C GLN A 316 16.15 0.55 10.62
N ILE A 317 17.35 0.74 10.09
CA ILE A 317 18.05 -0.26 9.29
C ILE A 317 18.49 -1.38 10.24
N PHE A 318 18.14 -2.63 9.93
CA PHE A 318 18.42 -3.76 10.79
C PHE A 318 19.92 -4.02 10.94
N ASP A 319 20.39 -4.08 12.19
CA ASP A 319 21.76 -4.42 12.53
C ASP A 319 21.81 -5.43 13.69
N LEU A 320 22.22 -6.65 13.38
CA LEU A 320 22.33 -7.70 14.36
C LEU A 320 23.22 -7.33 15.56
N LYS A 321 24.27 -6.52 15.36
CA LYS A 321 25.19 -6.10 16.42
C LYS A 321 24.54 -5.20 17.45
N GLN A 322 23.44 -4.54 17.10
CA GLN A 322 22.66 -3.69 17.99
C GLN A 322 21.51 -4.42 18.68
N THR A 323 21.35 -5.72 18.40
CA THR A 323 20.44 -6.56 19.14
C THR A 323 20.83 -6.51 20.61
N SER A 324 19.97 -5.95 21.45
CA SER A 324 20.23 -5.92 22.87
C SER A 324 20.30 -7.36 23.38
N LEU A 325 21.27 -7.66 24.25
CA LEU A 325 21.42 -8.97 24.89
C LEU A 325 20.28 -9.32 25.86
N SER A 326 19.07 -8.95 25.61
CA SER A 326 17.90 -9.51 26.29
C SER A 326 17.53 -10.84 25.62
N LYS A 327 18.43 -11.73 25.62
CA LYS A 327 18.39 -13.19 25.68
C LYS A 327 17.44 -13.98 24.77
N SER A 328 16.48 -13.34 24.09
CA SER A 328 15.50 -13.99 23.21
C SER A 328 14.84 -13.03 22.22
N GLU A 329 15.53 -11.96 21.81
CA GLU A 329 14.92 -10.93 20.99
C GLU A 329 15.86 -10.39 19.90
N PHE A 330 15.28 -10.05 18.76
CA PHE A 330 15.93 -9.26 17.73
C PHE A 330 15.34 -7.84 17.75
N LYS A 331 16.20 -6.84 17.84
CA LYS A 331 15.78 -5.45 17.82
C LYS A 331 15.50 -4.98 16.39
N LEU A 332 14.27 -4.56 16.12
CA LEU A 332 13.91 -3.85 14.90
C LEU A 332 14.02 -2.33 15.08
N GLY A 333 13.90 -1.86 16.35
CA GLY A 333 13.98 -0.44 16.70
C GLY A 333 12.74 0.34 16.33
N VAL A 334 12.93 1.59 15.92
CA VAL A 334 11.85 2.47 15.45
C VAL A 334 11.40 2.00 14.06
N THR A 335 10.15 1.58 13.92
CA THR A 335 9.59 1.11 12.65
C THR A 335 8.06 1.05 12.71
N ASP A 336 7.41 0.90 11.54
CA ASP A 336 6.03 0.40 11.44
C ASP A 336 6.08 -1.15 11.45
N PRO A 337 5.37 -1.82 12.35
CA PRO A 337 5.39 -3.26 12.46
C PRO A 337 4.52 -4.00 11.43
N SER A 338 3.72 -3.29 10.63
CA SER A 338 2.73 -3.89 9.72
C SER A 338 3.36 -4.79 8.64
N ASP A 339 4.61 -4.49 8.22
CA ASP A 339 5.31 -5.22 7.16
C ASP A 339 6.17 -6.39 7.68
N VAL A 340 6.13 -6.71 8.98
CA VAL A 340 6.92 -7.78 9.57
C VAL A 340 6.16 -9.10 9.54
N ASP A 341 6.57 -10.01 8.67
CA ASP A 341 6.11 -11.40 8.70
C ASP A 341 7.10 -12.27 9.50
N MET A 342 6.61 -13.23 10.29
CA MET A 342 7.46 -14.07 11.10
C MET A 342 6.87 -15.46 11.29
N VAL A 343 7.74 -16.46 11.39
CA VAL A 343 7.39 -17.86 11.57
C VAL A 343 8.42 -18.57 12.44
N ILE A 344 7.97 -19.54 13.23
CA ILE A 344 8.86 -20.43 13.97
C ILE A 344 8.56 -21.89 13.60
N SER A 345 9.60 -22.73 13.52
CA SER A 345 9.44 -24.17 13.31
C SER A 345 8.71 -24.83 14.49
N LYS A 346 8.03 -25.96 14.24
CA LYS A 346 7.27 -26.68 15.30
C LYS A 346 8.18 -27.19 16.42
N ASP A 347 9.41 -27.55 16.09
CA ASP A 347 10.43 -28.00 17.06
C ASP A 347 11.09 -26.82 17.80
N LYS A 348 10.76 -25.56 17.41
CA LYS A 348 11.30 -24.31 17.95
C LYS A 348 12.83 -24.16 17.82
N ASN A 349 13.44 -24.87 16.90
CA ASN A 349 14.88 -24.77 16.65
C ASN A 349 15.24 -23.76 15.58
N ARG A 350 14.23 -23.23 14.82
CA ARG A 350 14.43 -22.25 13.77
C ARG A 350 13.33 -21.21 13.76
N ALA A 351 13.71 -19.95 13.50
CA ALA A 351 12.79 -18.85 13.31
C ALA A 351 13.16 -18.10 12.02
N ALA A 352 12.18 -17.59 11.30
CA ALA A 352 12.41 -16.72 10.16
C ALA A 352 11.51 -15.49 10.25
N PHE A 353 11.98 -14.36 9.72
CA PHE A 353 11.22 -13.13 9.67
C PHE A 353 11.62 -12.27 8.47
N THR A 354 10.68 -11.45 8.02
CA THR A 354 10.94 -10.40 7.02
C THR A 354 11.06 -9.05 7.69
N TYR A 355 11.91 -8.21 7.15
CA TYR A 355 12.04 -6.84 7.58
C TYR A 355 12.67 -5.99 6.47
N ASP A 356 12.03 -4.89 6.13
CA ASP A 356 12.50 -3.91 5.13
C ASP A 356 12.91 -4.54 3.80
N GLY A 357 12.02 -5.37 3.22
CA GLY A 357 12.27 -6.06 1.96
C GLY A 357 13.30 -7.21 2.00
N ASN A 358 13.77 -7.57 3.19
CA ASN A 358 14.76 -8.63 3.40
C ASN A 358 14.14 -9.83 4.14
N LEU A 359 14.72 -11.04 3.94
CA LEU A 359 14.35 -12.27 4.65
C LEU A 359 15.53 -12.77 5.49
N TYR A 360 15.26 -13.04 6.75
CA TYR A 360 16.22 -13.57 7.73
C TYR A 360 15.78 -14.93 8.25
N SER A 361 16.74 -15.83 8.49
CA SER A 361 16.53 -17.14 9.13
C SER A 361 17.50 -17.32 10.29
N TYR A 362 16.96 -17.59 11.47
CA TYR A 362 17.74 -17.85 12.68
C TYR A 362 17.71 -19.35 13.04
N ASP A 363 18.88 -19.95 13.14
CA ASP A 363 19.07 -21.31 13.65
C ASP A 363 19.51 -21.25 15.12
N VAL A 364 18.67 -21.77 16.02
CA VAL A 364 18.88 -21.73 17.46
C VAL A 364 20.07 -22.61 17.87
N LEU A 365 20.27 -23.75 17.20
CA LEU A 365 21.30 -24.73 17.57
C LEU A 365 22.70 -24.26 17.22
N SER A 366 22.88 -23.62 16.10
CA SER A 366 24.16 -23.04 15.67
C SER A 366 24.35 -21.59 16.15
N ASN A 367 23.30 -20.97 16.73
CA ASN A 367 23.22 -19.56 17.06
C ASN A 367 23.68 -18.67 15.89
N THR A 368 23.10 -18.90 14.70
CA THR A 368 23.44 -18.19 13.46
C THR A 368 22.20 -17.53 12.87
N LEU A 369 22.31 -16.26 12.53
CA LEU A 369 21.31 -15.51 11.75
C LEU A 369 21.81 -15.39 10.31
N THR A 370 21.10 -16.00 9.37
CA THR A 370 21.40 -15.96 7.94
C THR A 370 20.50 -14.92 7.27
N THR A 371 21.07 -13.97 6.55
CA THR A 371 20.33 -13.17 5.57
C THR A 371 20.05 -14.07 4.37
N VAL A 372 18.82 -14.56 4.27
CA VAL A 372 18.39 -15.48 3.21
C VAL A 372 18.25 -14.75 1.90
N PHE A 373 17.50 -13.65 1.89
CA PHE A 373 17.25 -12.87 0.69
C PHE A 373 17.41 -11.37 0.97
N THR A 374 18.07 -10.66 0.08
CA THR A 374 18.20 -9.20 0.05
C THR A 374 18.60 -8.76 -1.34
N PHE A 375 18.17 -7.58 -1.76
CA PHE A 375 18.74 -6.90 -2.93
C PHE A 375 19.96 -6.05 -2.57
N GLU A 376 20.18 -5.75 -1.29
CA GLU A 376 21.28 -4.91 -0.83
C GLU A 376 22.62 -5.66 -0.79
N GLU A 377 23.66 -5.04 -1.33
CA GLU A 377 25.05 -5.51 -1.29
C GLU A 377 25.98 -4.43 -0.76
N LYS A 378 27.10 -4.86 -0.14
CA LYS A 378 27.99 -3.95 0.58
C LYS A 378 28.77 -2.97 -0.27
N GLU A 379 28.91 -3.19 -1.57
CA GLU A 379 29.80 -2.42 -2.43
C GLU A 379 29.10 -1.90 -3.69
N THR A 380 27.77 -2.02 -3.75
CA THR A 380 26.96 -1.62 -4.90
C THR A 380 26.29 -0.26 -4.72
N ASP A 381 25.66 0.26 -5.75
CA ASP A 381 24.99 1.54 -5.74
C ASP A 381 23.70 1.49 -4.89
N TYR A 382 23.73 2.15 -3.75
CA TYR A 382 22.59 2.23 -2.83
C TYR A 382 21.29 2.69 -3.53
N ARG A 383 21.34 3.67 -4.43
CA ARG A 383 20.17 4.19 -5.15
C ARG A 383 19.38 3.10 -5.90
N ARG A 384 20.10 2.11 -6.46
CA ARG A 384 19.49 1.02 -7.22
C ARG A 384 19.04 -0.12 -6.32
N ASP A 385 19.92 -0.52 -5.41
CA ASP A 385 19.69 -1.71 -4.58
C ASP A 385 18.66 -1.48 -3.47
N SER A 386 18.59 -0.27 -2.90
CA SER A 386 17.64 0.09 -1.85
C SER A 386 16.28 0.58 -2.35
N TYR A 387 16.04 0.55 -3.66
CA TYR A 387 14.73 0.93 -4.19
C TYR A 387 13.63 0.05 -3.60
N GLY A 388 12.78 0.64 -2.75
CA GLY A 388 11.81 -0.06 -1.88
C GLY A 388 10.55 -0.54 -2.58
N ALA A 389 10.56 -0.70 -3.92
CA ALA A 389 9.37 -1.10 -4.69
C ALA A 389 9.20 -2.63 -4.77
N HIS A 390 9.42 -3.34 -3.66
CA HIS A 390 9.21 -4.77 -3.56
C HIS A 390 8.84 -5.20 -2.14
N ASP A 391 8.18 -6.36 -2.03
CA ASP A 391 7.84 -7.01 -0.77
C ASP A 391 8.37 -8.45 -0.75
N VAL A 392 8.71 -8.95 0.43
CA VAL A 392 9.08 -10.33 0.67
C VAL A 392 8.12 -10.96 1.69
N LYS A 393 7.53 -12.10 1.36
CA LYS A 393 6.55 -12.80 2.21
C LYS A 393 6.95 -14.23 2.46
N ILE A 394 6.93 -14.67 3.73
CA ILE A 394 7.14 -16.07 4.11
C ILE A 394 5.84 -16.85 3.90
N LEU A 395 5.89 -17.90 3.08
CA LEU A 395 4.72 -18.74 2.80
C LEU A 395 4.64 -19.92 3.77
N SER A 396 5.76 -20.60 3.97
CA SER A 396 5.85 -21.71 4.95
C SER A 396 7.30 -21.98 5.31
N MET A 397 7.50 -22.58 6.48
CA MET A 397 8.81 -23.07 6.94
C MET A 397 8.66 -24.47 7.51
N SER A 398 9.55 -25.40 7.08
CA SER A 398 9.62 -26.76 7.62
C SER A 398 10.42 -26.82 8.93
N ASP A 399 10.29 -27.91 9.67
CA ASP A 399 11.12 -28.15 10.87
C ASP A 399 12.62 -28.29 10.58
N THR A 400 12.98 -28.58 9.33
CA THR A 400 14.37 -28.60 8.87
C THR A 400 14.89 -27.23 8.44
N GLY A 401 14.07 -26.17 8.53
CA GLY A 401 14.39 -24.80 8.14
C GLY A 401 14.31 -24.51 6.62
N TYR A 402 13.71 -25.43 5.86
CA TYR A 402 13.41 -25.18 4.45
C TYR A 402 12.28 -24.15 4.34
N ILE A 403 12.50 -23.05 3.64
CA ILE A 403 11.57 -21.93 3.56
C ILE A 403 11.04 -21.81 2.14
N TYR A 404 9.71 -21.74 1.99
CA TYR A 404 9.05 -21.18 0.81
C TYR A 404 8.79 -19.70 1.05
N PHE A 405 9.21 -18.85 0.14
CA PHE A 405 8.96 -17.41 0.22
C PHE A 405 8.69 -16.81 -1.15
N MET A 406 8.02 -15.69 -1.15
CA MET A 406 7.60 -14.96 -2.35
C MET A 406 8.23 -13.57 -2.33
N VAL A 407 8.79 -13.16 -3.47
CA VAL A 407 9.22 -11.78 -3.72
C VAL A 407 8.28 -11.19 -4.76
N THR A 408 7.70 -10.03 -4.45
CA THR A 408 6.75 -9.35 -5.33
C THR A 408 7.16 -7.92 -5.56
N GLY A 409 7.04 -7.44 -6.78
CA GLY A 409 7.35 -6.07 -7.14
C GLY A 409 8.50 -5.92 -8.12
N TYR A 410 9.17 -4.79 -8.04
CA TYR A 410 10.31 -4.45 -8.90
C TYR A 410 11.57 -5.22 -8.46
N MET A 411 12.23 -5.84 -9.42
CA MET A 411 13.47 -6.59 -9.16
C MET A 411 14.67 -5.66 -9.35
N ASN A 412 15.27 -5.25 -8.22
CA ASN A 412 16.31 -4.23 -8.20
C ASN A 412 17.60 -4.70 -8.90
N ARG A 413 17.84 -6.01 -8.89
CA ARG A 413 19.06 -6.61 -9.47
C ARG A 413 18.85 -8.07 -9.86
N GLY A 414 19.87 -8.71 -10.39
CA GLY A 414 19.85 -10.12 -10.75
C GLY A 414 19.28 -10.38 -12.15
N ALA A 415 18.87 -11.62 -12.40
CA ALA A 415 18.39 -12.06 -13.72
C ALA A 415 17.12 -11.30 -14.21
N TYR A 416 16.38 -10.73 -13.31
CA TYR A 416 15.12 -10.03 -13.59
C TYR A 416 15.19 -8.52 -13.32
N GLU A 417 16.39 -7.96 -13.22
CA GLU A 417 16.59 -6.53 -13.00
C GLU A 417 15.70 -5.69 -13.95
N GLY A 418 15.00 -4.71 -13.38
CA GLY A 418 14.08 -3.82 -14.09
C GLY A 418 12.74 -4.45 -14.48
N ARG A 419 12.39 -5.63 -13.97
CA ARG A 419 11.09 -6.26 -14.19
C ARG A 419 10.24 -6.21 -12.94
N VAL A 420 8.93 -6.09 -13.13
CA VAL A 420 7.96 -6.29 -12.05
C VAL A 420 7.43 -7.70 -12.16
N ALA A 421 7.43 -8.43 -11.05
CA ALA A 421 7.04 -9.84 -11.05
C ALA A 421 6.55 -10.32 -9.68
N VAL A 422 5.90 -11.49 -9.67
CA VAL A 422 5.69 -12.33 -8.51
C VAL A 422 6.61 -13.54 -8.67
N VAL A 423 7.58 -13.73 -7.78
CA VAL A 423 8.55 -14.81 -7.86
C VAL A 423 8.47 -15.68 -6.61
N LEU A 424 8.27 -16.97 -6.80
CA LEU A 424 8.29 -17.95 -5.74
C LEU A 424 9.68 -18.58 -5.65
N TYR A 425 10.26 -18.54 -4.49
CA TYR A 425 11.56 -19.12 -4.17
C TYR A 425 11.44 -20.16 -3.03
N THR A 426 12.42 -21.05 -3.01
CA THR A 426 12.72 -21.90 -1.85
C THR A 426 14.14 -21.64 -1.36
N TYR A 427 14.32 -21.73 -0.05
CA TYR A 427 15.62 -21.70 0.58
C TYR A 427 15.90 -23.02 1.30
N ASP A 428 17.03 -23.65 1.00
CA ASP A 428 17.53 -24.84 1.69
C ASP A 428 18.70 -24.45 2.61
N PRO A 429 18.52 -24.52 3.94
CA PRO A 429 19.56 -24.14 4.89
C PRO A 429 20.78 -25.09 4.89
N ASN A 430 20.64 -26.33 4.38
CA ASN A 430 21.76 -27.30 4.37
C ASN A 430 22.77 -26.98 3.25
N THR A 431 22.30 -26.37 2.18
CA THR A 431 23.12 -25.99 1.02
C THR A 431 23.33 -24.49 0.92
N ALA A 432 22.65 -23.70 1.75
CA ALA A 432 22.56 -22.25 1.68
C ALA A 432 22.19 -21.76 0.26
N LEU A 433 21.22 -22.46 -0.38
CA LEU A 433 20.83 -22.24 -1.75
C LEU A 433 19.41 -21.70 -1.85
N ILE A 434 19.22 -20.63 -2.61
CA ILE A 434 17.90 -20.18 -3.07
C ILE A 434 17.63 -20.80 -4.43
N GLN A 435 16.43 -21.36 -4.60
CA GLN A 435 16.00 -21.93 -5.87
C GLN A 435 14.67 -21.34 -6.30
N GLU A 436 14.61 -20.84 -7.52
CA GLU A 436 13.38 -20.37 -8.14
C GLU A 436 12.44 -21.53 -8.46
N GLN A 437 11.17 -21.35 -8.10
CA GLN A 437 10.09 -22.33 -8.31
C GLN A 437 9.06 -21.86 -9.33
N ALA A 438 8.74 -20.57 -9.34
CA ALA A 438 7.84 -19.95 -10.30
C ALA A 438 8.18 -18.48 -10.49
N TYR A 439 8.11 -18.00 -11.74
CA TYR A 439 8.28 -16.61 -12.12
C TYR A 439 7.07 -16.13 -12.91
N ILE A 440 6.33 -15.17 -12.37
CA ILE A 440 5.13 -14.59 -12.97
C ILE A 440 5.43 -13.13 -13.30
N PRO A 441 5.82 -12.81 -14.55
CA PRO A 441 6.03 -11.42 -14.96
C PRO A 441 4.71 -10.67 -15.06
N VAL A 442 4.70 -9.41 -14.65
CA VAL A 442 3.59 -8.49 -14.82
C VAL A 442 4.04 -7.22 -15.52
N THR A 443 3.10 -6.51 -16.15
CA THR A 443 3.36 -5.30 -16.93
C THR A 443 2.75 -4.06 -16.28
N THR A 444 2.44 -4.15 -14.99
CA THR A 444 1.97 -3.04 -14.15
C THR A 444 3.07 -2.56 -13.20
N SER A 445 2.95 -1.35 -12.66
CA SER A 445 3.87 -0.88 -11.62
C SER A 445 3.76 -1.72 -10.34
N TYR A 446 4.77 -1.64 -9.47
CA TYR A 446 4.74 -2.31 -8.17
C TYR A 446 3.51 -1.92 -7.34
N GLU A 447 3.17 -0.65 -7.29
CA GLU A 447 2.05 -0.14 -6.48
C GLU A 447 0.72 -0.76 -6.94
N ILE A 448 0.50 -0.85 -8.24
CA ILE A 448 -0.69 -1.51 -8.78
C ILE A 448 -0.65 -3.01 -8.52
N LEU A 449 0.48 -3.68 -8.76
CA LEU A 449 0.62 -5.10 -8.44
C LEU A 449 0.31 -5.37 -6.96
N LYS A 450 0.85 -4.57 -6.05
CA LYS A 450 0.60 -4.68 -4.61
C LYS A 450 -0.90 -4.57 -4.29
N SER A 451 -1.62 -3.67 -4.95
CA SER A 451 -3.06 -3.51 -4.80
C SER A 451 -3.89 -4.66 -5.40
N GLU A 452 -3.38 -5.29 -6.45
CA GLU A 452 -4.04 -6.40 -7.14
C GLU A 452 -3.78 -7.77 -6.46
N LEU A 453 -2.75 -7.85 -5.60
CA LEU A 453 -2.48 -9.04 -4.79
C LEU A 453 -3.44 -9.09 -3.61
N ILE A 454 -4.08 -10.22 -3.43
CA ILE A 454 -4.82 -10.53 -2.21
C ILE A 454 -3.79 -10.88 -1.11
N ASP A 455 -3.98 -10.39 0.12
CA ASP A 455 -3.09 -10.73 1.24
C ASP A 455 -3.23 -12.20 1.66
N PHE A 456 -3.02 -13.07 0.70
CA PHE A 456 -3.06 -14.51 0.86
C PHE A 456 -2.05 -15.17 -0.06
N ALA A 457 -1.10 -15.89 0.50
CA ALA A 457 -0.23 -16.81 -0.22
C ALA A 457 0.24 -17.94 0.70
N TYR A 458 0.34 -19.16 0.18
CA TYR A 458 0.77 -20.34 0.93
C TYR A 458 1.34 -21.39 -0.03
N CYS A 459 2.41 -22.09 0.38
CA CYS A 459 2.90 -23.24 -0.34
C CYS A 459 2.91 -24.46 0.58
N ASN A 460 2.25 -25.55 0.17
CA ASN A 460 2.15 -26.74 0.98
C ASN A 460 3.29 -27.76 0.73
N SER A 461 3.38 -28.78 1.56
CA SER A 461 4.39 -29.85 1.44
C SER A 461 4.26 -30.67 0.15
N LYS A 462 3.11 -30.61 -0.53
CA LYS A 462 2.86 -31.26 -1.83
C LYS A 462 3.28 -30.39 -3.02
N GLN A 463 3.94 -29.27 -2.77
CA GLN A 463 4.37 -28.31 -3.79
C GLN A 463 3.20 -27.69 -4.59
N VAL A 464 2.08 -27.42 -3.92
CA VAL A 464 0.99 -26.61 -4.45
C VAL A 464 1.10 -25.21 -3.87
N PHE A 465 1.28 -24.24 -4.74
CA PHE A 465 1.35 -22.82 -4.41
C PHE A 465 -0.03 -22.17 -4.58
N TYR A 466 -0.60 -21.70 -3.47
CA TYR A 466 -1.84 -20.92 -3.42
C TYR A 466 -1.51 -19.44 -3.34
N PHE A 467 -2.16 -18.61 -4.13
CA PHE A 467 -2.00 -17.16 -4.07
C PHE A 467 -3.24 -16.45 -4.64
N GLY A 468 -3.43 -15.20 -4.23
CA GLY A 468 -4.53 -14.38 -4.69
C GLY A 468 -4.05 -13.20 -5.53
N ILE A 469 -4.64 -13.01 -6.71
CA ILE A 469 -4.41 -11.87 -7.59
C ILE A 469 -5.67 -11.62 -8.44
N TYR A 470 -5.93 -10.37 -8.81
CA TYR A 470 -7.08 -9.97 -9.62
C TYR A 470 -8.41 -10.48 -9.04
N ASP A 471 -8.59 -10.32 -7.75
CA ASP A 471 -9.80 -10.75 -7.03
C ASP A 471 -10.11 -12.25 -7.16
N THR A 472 -9.10 -13.05 -7.46
CA THR A 472 -9.22 -14.50 -7.69
C THR A 472 -8.11 -15.24 -6.93
N ILE A 473 -8.48 -16.33 -6.25
CA ILE A 473 -7.54 -17.24 -5.60
C ILE A 473 -7.23 -18.40 -6.52
N TYR A 474 -5.95 -18.61 -6.74
CA TYR A 474 -5.40 -19.67 -7.59
C TYR A 474 -4.65 -20.71 -6.78
N ALA A 475 -4.61 -21.93 -7.29
CA ALA A 475 -3.62 -22.93 -6.90
C ALA A 475 -2.77 -23.30 -8.12
N TYR A 476 -1.47 -23.23 -7.97
CA TYR A 476 -0.50 -23.63 -8.98
C TYR A 476 0.27 -24.86 -8.52
N ASP A 477 0.13 -25.96 -9.25
CA ASP A 477 0.91 -27.18 -9.03
C ASP A 477 2.34 -26.97 -9.60
N LEU A 478 3.33 -26.88 -8.75
CA LEU A 478 4.73 -26.64 -9.13
C LEU A 478 5.33 -27.83 -9.90
N VAL A 479 4.83 -29.04 -9.67
CA VAL A 479 5.28 -30.26 -10.37
C VAL A 479 4.57 -30.43 -11.70
N GLY A 480 3.22 -30.35 -11.66
CA GLY A 480 2.36 -30.51 -12.86
C GLY A 480 2.32 -29.30 -13.76
N LYS A 481 2.88 -28.15 -13.34
CA LYS A 481 2.89 -26.86 -14.06
C LYS A 481 1.50 -26.42 -14.53
N SER A 482 0.50 -26.56 -13.67
CA SER A 482 -0.90 -26.26 -13.99
C SER A 482 -1.60 -25.42 -12.96
N PHE A 483 -2.46 -24.50 -13.43
CA PHE A 483 -3.32 -23.66 -12.60
C PHE A 483 -4.70 -24.26 -12.38
N SER A 484 -5.26 -24.02 -11.22
CA SER A 484 -6.69 -24.18 -10.95
C SER A 484 -7.22 -22.96 -10.19
N VAL A 485 -8.42 -22.52 -10.53
CA VAL A 485 -9.13 -21.48 -9.79
C VAL A 485 -9.74 -22.12 -8.55
N ILE A 486 -9.48 -21.56 -7.39
CA ILE A 486 -10.05 -21.98 -6.11
C ILE A 486 -11.33 -21.22 -5.82
N ALA A 487 -11.28 -19.90 -5.95
CA ALA A 487 -12.42 -18.99 -5.81
C ALA A 487 -12.19 -17.75 -6.67
N ALA A 488 -13.25 -17.21 -7.26
CA ALA A 488 -13.25 -15.96 -8.02
C ALA A 488 -14.21 -14.96 -7.36
N ASP A 489 -14.11 -13.68 -7.70
CA ASP A 489 -14.90 -12.60 -7.09
C ASP A 489 -14.81 -12.65 -5.56
N CYS A 490 -13.55 -12.67 -5.07
CA CYS A 490 -13.22 -12.97 -3.67
C CYS A 490 -13.32 -11.76 -2.74
N LYS A 491 -13.43 -10.54 -3.27
CA LYS A 491 -13.46 -9.33 -2.45
C LYS A 491 -14.59 -9.46 -1.41
N ASP A 492 -14.24 -9.31 -0.13
CA ASP A 492 -15.15 -9.44 1.01
C ASP A 492 -15.82 -10.82 1.17
N LYS A 493 -15.43 -11.83 0.40
CA LYS A 493 -16.03 -13.18 0.42
C LYS A 493 -15.08 -14.28 0.84
N PHE A 494 -13.88 -13.95 1.28
CA PHE A 494 -12.92 -14.94 1.77
C PHE A 494 -12.21 -14.49 3.04
N VAL A 495 -11.72 -15.44 3.81
CA VAL A 495 -10.84 -15.21 4.95
C VAL A 495 -9.78 -16.30 5.02
N TYR A 496 -8.59 -15.93 5.47
CA TYR A 496 -7.46 -16.82 5.64
C TYR A 496 -7.04 -16.93 7.11
N SER A 497 -6.94 -18.14 7.61
CA SER A 497 -6.41 -18.44 8.94
C SER A 497 -5.00 -19.04 8.84
N LYS A 498 -3.97 -18.23 9.09
CA LYS A 498 -2.57 -18.73 9.17
C LYS A 498 -2.41 -19.75 10.28
N GLU A 499 -2.96 -19.49 11.47
CA GLU A 499 -2.94 -20.40 12.61
C GLU A 499 -3.71 -21.71 12.36
N GLY A 500 -4.91 -21.63 11.77
CA GLY A 500 -5.75 -22.78 11.46
C GLY A 500 -5.30 -23.54 10.21
N GLY A 501 -4.44 -22.96 9.37
CA GLY A 501 -3.94 -23.55 8.13
C GLY A 501 -5.04 -23.77 7.10
N TYR A 502 -6.04 -22.89 7.04
CA TYR A 502 -7.15 -23.02 6.10
C TYR A 502 -7.58 -21.66 5.50
N LEU A 503 -8.18 -21.75 4.33
CA LEU A 503 -8.90 -20.71 3.65
C LEU A 503 -10.40 -20.99 3.74
N ALA A 504 -11.23 -19.99 4.02
CA ALA A 504 -12.67 -20.11 3.98
C ALA A 504 -13.26 -19.03 3.06
N TYR A 505 -14.20 -19.39 2.20
CA TYR A 505 -14.82 -18.48 1.25
C TYR A 505 -16.27 -18.85 0.97
N ASP A 506 -17.04 -17.83 0.61
CA ASP A 506 -18.45 -18.00 0.24
C ASP A 506 -18.57 -18.69 -1.13
N SER A 507 -19.57 -19.54 -1.29
CA SER A 507 -19.99 -20.01 -2.63
C SER A 507 -20.68 -18.88 -3.41
N ASP A 508 -20.68 -18.97 -4.74
CA ASP A 508 -21.25 -17.95 -5.63
C ASP A 508 -22.73 -17.64 -5.33
N ASP A 509 -23.49 -18.62 -4.85
CA ASP A 509 -24.90 -18.48 -4.45
C ASP A 509 -25.10 -18.02 -3.00
N SER A 510 -24.02 -17.83 -2.25
CA SER A 510 -24.01 -17.53 -0.80
C SER A 510 -24.80 -18.53 0.06
N GLU A 511 -25.03 -19.75 -0.44
CA GLU A 511 -25.73 -20.82 0.29
C GLU A 511 -24.79 -21.73 1.09
N SER A 512 -23.49 -21.62 0.86
CA SER A 512 -22.46 -22.35 1.61
C SER A 512 -21.14 -21.59 1.74
N ILE A 513 -20.38 -21.92 2.80
CA ILE A 513 -18.98 -21.56 2.95
C ILE A 513 -18.15 -22.81 2.70
N ILE A 514 -17.10 -22.67 1.90
CA ILE A 514 -16.12 -23.73 1.65
C ILE A 514 -14.88 -23.45 2.47
N MET A 515 -14.53 -24.34 3.41
CA MET A 515 -13.29 -24.32 4.16
C MET A 515 -12.29 -25.27 3.51
N LEU A 516 -11.18 -24.73 2.99
CA LEU A 516 -10.10 -25.49 2.35
C LEU A 516 -8.91 -25.59 3.29
N LYS A 517 -8.60 -26.77 3.80
CA LYS A 517 -7.33 -27.04 4.50
C LYS A 517 -6.17 -27.03 3.50
N LEU A 518 -5.29 -26.06 3.60
CA LEU A 518 -4.24 -25.79 2.63
C LEU A 518 -3.22 -26.92 2.51
N GLU A 519 -2.80 -27.51 3.63
CA GLU A 519 -1.81 -28.58 3.63
C GLU A 519 -2.35 -29.88 3.01
N SER A 520 -3.57 -30.24 3.30
CA SER A 520 -4.16 -31.50 2.82
C SER A 520 -4.95 -31.38 1.52
N GLY A 521 -5.44 -30.18 1.20
CA GLY A 521 -6.40 -29.93 0.12
C GLY A 521 -7.83 -30.37 0.46
N ARG A 522 -8.12 -30.77 1.73
CA ARG A 522 -9.45 -31.21 2.13
C ARG A 522 -10.42 -30.03 2.22
N LYS A 523 -11.59 -30.18 1.62
CA LYS A 523 -12.69 -29.20 1.69
C LYS A 523 -13.74 -29.64 2.69
N THR A 524 -14.17 -28.73 3.57
CA THR A 524 -15.31 -28.86 4.47
C THR A 524 -16.34 -27.82 4.05
N MET A 525 -17.63 -28.17 3.98
CA MET A 525 -18.69 -27.29 3.53
C MET A 525 -19.67 -26.99 4.66
N LEU A 526 -19.80 -25.72 5.01
CA LEU A 526 -20.81 -25.21 5.93
C LEU A 526 -22.01 -24.71 5.12
N ARG A 527 -23.22 -25.17 5.43
CA ARG A 527 -24.44 -24.84 4.68
C ARG A 527 -25.30 -23.82 5.42
N ALA A 528 -25.88 -22.88 4.70
CA ALA A 528 -26.79 -21.89 5.26
C ALA A 528 -28.11 -22.51 5.78
N GLY A 529 -28.64 -23.49 5.06
CA GLY A 529 -29.96 -24.06 5.26
C GLY A 529 -31.02 -23.50 4.30
N ASN A 530 -32.22 -24.03 4.36
CA ASN A 530 -33.28 -23.65 3.41
C ASN A 530 -33.64 -22.15 3.54
N ASN A 531 -33.68 -21.44 2.43
CA ASN A 531 -34.01 -20.01 2.31
C ASN A 531 -33.13 -19.08 3.20
N LYS A 532 -31.91 -19.54 3.48
CA LYS A 532 -30.90 -18.76 4.23
C LYS A 532 -29.66 -18.50 3.37
N ILE A 533 -28.95 -17.48 3.74
CA ILE A 533 -27.59 -17.19 3.25
C ILE A 533 -26.59 -17.39 4.38
N ILE A 534 -25.32 -17.53 4.00
CA ILE A 534 -24.20 -17.64 4.91
C ILE A 534 -23.04 -16.80 4.34
N HIS A 535 -22.29 -16.14 5.23
CA HIS A 535 -21.23 -15.22 4.82
C HIS A 535 -20.07 -15.23 5.83
N VAL A 536 -18.84 -15.20 5.34
CA VAL A 536 -17.62 -15.10 6.17
C VAL A 536 -17.39 -13.66 6.61
N PHE A 537 -17.04 -13.44 7.88
CA PHE A 537 -16.70 -12.11 8.40
C PHE A 537 -15.24 -11.93 8.75
N GLY A 538 -14.55 -12.99 9.19
CA GLY A 538 -13.17 -12.85 9.63
C GLY A 538 -12.65 -14.08 10.37
N ILE A 539 -11.41 -13.95 10.87
CA ILE A 539 -10.76 -14.95 11.70
C ILE A 539 -10.55 -14.40 13.11
N CYS A 540 -11.04 -15.13 14.11
CA CYS A 540 -10.86 -14.80 15.51
C CYS A 540 -10.04 -15.89 16.20
N LYS A 541 -8.76 -15.61 16.47
CA LYS A 541 -7.83 -16.58 17.10
C LYS A 541 -7.82 -17.95 16.39
N GLY A 542 -7.60 -17.94 15.09
CA GLY A 542 -7.53 -19.16 14.27
C GLY A 542 -8.89 -19.76 13.88
N ASN A 543 -9.99 -19.31 14.49
CA ASN A 543 -11.35 -19.79 14.24
C ASN A 543 -12.10 -18.89 13.26
N LEU A 544 -12.93 -19.49 12.40
CA LEU A 544 -13.77 -18.79 11.44
C LEU A 544 -14.96 -18.13 12.14
N VAL A 545 -15.18 -16.85 11.85
CA VAL A 545 -16.40 -16.11 12.20
C VAL A 545 -17.27 -15.96 10.96
N TYR A 546 -18.52 -16.41 11.04
CA TYR A 546 -19.46 -16.34 9.94
C TYR A 546 -20.89 -16.05 10.41
N GLY A 547 -21.70 -15.45 9.55
CA GLY A 547 -23.12 -15.16 9.81
C GLY A 547 -24.05 -16.01 9.00
N ARG A 548 -25.26 -16.26 9.56
CA ARG A 548 -26.42 -16.79 8.81
C ARG A 548 -27.57 -15.83 8.91
N GLY A 549 -28.25 -15.60 7.78
CA GLY A 549 -29.40 -14.72 7.68
C GLY A 549 -30.47 -15.27 6.75
N ASN A 550 -31.64 -14.64 6.74
CA ASN A 550 -32.67 -14.97 5.76
C ASN A 550 -32.32 -14.30 4.42
N LYS A 551 -32.43 -15.02 3.32
CA LYS A 551 -32.09 -14.55 1.96
C LYS A 551 -32.80 -13.25 1.56
N ASN A 552 -34.01 -13.02 2.07
CA ASN A 552 -34.82 -11.84 1.77
C ASN A 552 -34.75 -10.75 2.86
N SER A 553 -33.91 -10.93 3.89
CA SER A 553 -33.77 -9.95 4.96
C SER A 553 -32.72 -8.93 4.57
N ILE A 554 -33.09 -7.98 3.74
CA ILE A 554 -32.27 -6.91 3.23
C ILE A 554 -32.81 -5.58 3.76
N CYS A 555 -31.97 -4.82 4.44
CA CYS A 555 -32.22 -3.43 4.73
C CYS A 555 -31.83 -2.58 3.52
N VAL A 556 -32.72 -1.75 3.06
CA VAL A 556 -32.41 -0.75 2.05
C VAL A 556 -32.35 0.59 2.73
N ASN A 557 -31.16 1.17 2.82
CA ASN A 557 -30.93 2.49 3.38
C ASN A 557 -31.64 3.58 2.54
N GLU A 558 -31.73 4.80 3.08
CA GLU A 558 -32.40 5.91 2.36
C GLU A 558 -31.75 6.26 1.01
N ASP A 559 -30.46 6.01 0.87
CA ASP A 559 -29.71 6.17 -0.36
C ASP A 559 -29.85 4.99 -1.34
N GLY A 560 -30.62 3.96 -0.96
CA GLY A 560 -30.85 2.76 -1.72
C GLY A 560 -29.76 1.70 -1.60
N THR A 561 -28.72 1.91 -0.79
CA THR A 561 -27.73 0.87 -0.49
C THR A 561 -28.42 -0.31 0.20
N ALA A 562 -28.23 -1.51 -0.35
CA ALA A 562 -28.80 -2.72 0.21
C ALA A 562 -27.80 -3.38 1.19
N VAL A 563 -28.20 -3.58 2.43
CA VAL A 563 -27.41 -4.26 3.46
C VAL A 563 -28.09 -5.57 3.81
N GLN A 564 -27.37 -6.68 3.62
CA GLN A 564 -27.85 -8.00 4.03
C GLN A 564 -27.86 -8.13 5.54
N MET A 565 -28.97 -8.60 6.11
CA MET A 565 -29.13 -8.80 7.54
C MET A 565 -28.88 -10.24 7.94
N TYR A 566 -28.39 -10.45 9.16
CA TYR A 566 -28.09 -11.76 9.70
C TYR A 566 -28.88 -12.01 10.98
N THR A 567 -29.29 -13.25 11.22
CA THR A 567 -30.01 -13.67 12.41
C THR A 567 -29.10 -14.25 13.49
N GLU A 568 -27.94 -14.77 13.07
CA GLU A 568 -26.95 -15.37 13.96
C GLU A 568 -25.53 -15.19 13.46
N VAL A 569 -24.58 -15.14 14.39
CA VAL A 569 -23.14 -15.16 14.15
C VAL A 569 -22.55 -16.36 14.88
N ASN A 570 -21.74 -17.13 14.17
CA ASN A 570 -21.11 -18.34 14.64
C ASN A 570 -19.58 -18.23 14.61
N VAL A 571 -18.92 -18.84 15.57
CA VAL A 571 -17.47 -19.06 15.56
C VAL A 571 -17.24 -20.56 15.48
N CYS A 572 -16.54 -21.05 14.48
CA CYS A 572 -16.20 -22.46 14.33
C CYS A 572 -14.69 -22.69 14.22
N ASP A 573 -14.28 -23.88 14.62
CA ASP A 573 -12.89 -24.32 14.51
C ASP A 573 -12.50 -24.71 13.07
N SER A 574 -11.25 -25.14 12.89
CA SER A 574 -10.70 -25.52 11.59
C SER A 574 -11.35 -26.80 10.98
N GLU A 575 -12.13 -27.56 11.74
CA GLU A 575 -12.90 -28.71 11.27
C GLU A 575 -14.35 -28.34 10.87
N GLY A 576 -14.76 -27.08 11.18
CA GLY A 576 -16.11 -26.57 10.94
C GLY A 576 -17.08 -26.78 12.10
N GLU A 577 -16.60 -27.22 13.27
CA GLU A 577 -17.44 -27.42 14.46
C GLU A 577 -17.65 -26.08 15.17
N VAL A 578 -18.92 -25.75 15.47
CA VAL A 578 -19.29 -24.49 16.12
C VAL A 578 -18.85 -24.49 17.58
N VAL A 579 -17.95 -23.58 17.93
CA VAL A 579 -17.44 -23.42 19.31
C VAL A 579 -18.14 -22.31 20.08
N LYS A 580 -18.69 -21.31 19.37
CA LYS A 580 -19.51 -20.22 19.93
C LYS A 580 -20.59 -19.81 18.94
N ASN A 581 -21.73 -19.38 19.49
CA ASN A 581 -22.87 -18.86 18.72
C ASN A 581 -23.50 -17.69 19.44
N TYR A 582 -23.90 -16.70 18.67
CA TYR A 582 -24.79 -15.63 19.10
C TYR A 582 -25.99 -15.58 18.14
N ALA A 583 -27.22 -15.63 18.68
CA ALA A 583 -28.45 -15.46 17.91
C ALA A 583 -29.20 -14.22 18.43
N ALA A 584 -29.54 -13.31 17.51
CA ALA A 584 -30.34 -12.14 17.85
C ALA A 584 -31.76 -12.58 18.28
N THR A 585 -32.13 -12.28 19.54
CA THR A 585 -33.46 -12.65 20.08
C THR A 585 -34.55 -11.69 19.64
N GLU A 586 -34.21 -10.43 19.44
CA GLU A 586 -35.09 -9.39 18.90
C GLU A 586 -34.25 -8.52 17.95
N GLY A 587 -34.73 -8.38 16.71
CA GLY A 587 -34.00 -7.63 15.65
C GLY A 587 -33.10 -8.52 14.80
N GLU A 588 -32.23 -7.90 14.04
CA GLU A 588 -31.30 -8.55 13.13
C GLU A 588 -29.91 -7.88 13.24
N ILE A 589 -28.89 -8.59 12.83
CA ILE A 589 -27.50 -8.11 12.86
C ILE A 589 -27.18 -7.46 11.50
N SER A 590 -26.86 -6.16 11.52
CA SER A 590 -26.56 -5.38 10.32
C SER A 590 -25.07 -5.26 10.02
N LYS A 591 -24.22 -5.35 11.05
CA LYS A 591 -22.76 -5.21 10.91
C LYS A 591 -22.04 -6.17 11.85
N VAL A 592 -21.00 -6.80 11.36
CA VAL A 592 -20.08 -7.64 12.15
C VAL A 592 -18.66 -7.20 11.86
N THR A 593 -17.89 -6.97 12.90
CA THR A 593 -16.47 -6.60 12.80
C THR A 593 -15.64 -7.54 13.67
N VAL A 594 -14.57 -8.10 13.11
CA VAL A 594 -13.68 -9.02 13.83
C VAL A 594 -12.34 -8.34 14.08
N ASN A 595 -12.01 -8.08 15.35
CA ASN A 595 -10.78 -7.42 15.77
C ASN A 595 -10.02 -8.28 16.79
N GLY A 596 -8.96 -8.92 16.36
CA GLY A 596 -8.13 -9.77 17.23
C GLY A 596 -8.89 -10.94 17.87
N ASN A 597 -9.26 -10.80 19.15
CA ASN A 597 -10.03 -11.79 19.89
C ASN A 597 -11.48 -11.39 20.16
N VAL A 598 -11.92 -10.25 19.61
CA VAL A 598 -13.27 -9.71 19.80
C VAL A 598 -14.00 -9.68 18.46
N THR A 599 -15.24 -10.16 18.48
CA THR A 599 -16.20 -10.00 17.37
C THR A 599 -17.31 -9.07 17.85
N ASP A 600 -17.39 -7.89 17.26
CA ASP A 600 -18.41 -6.87 17.51
C ASP A 600 -19.58 -7.04 16.54
N MET A 601 -20.81 -6.89 17.04
CA MET A 601 -22.03 -7.03 16.27
C MET A 601 -22.97 -5.85 16.54
N THR A 602 -23.50 -5.24 15.50
CA THR A 602 -24.54 -4.21 15.60
C THR A 602 -25.91 -4.83 15.38
N VAL A 603 -26.79 -4.72 16.36
CA VAL A 603 -28.16 -5.22 16.28
C VAL A 603 -29.11 -4.05 16.00
N VAL A 604 -29.99 -4.25 15.04
CA VAL A 604 -30.99 -3.27 14.59
C VAL A 604 -32.40 -3.86 14.65
N VAL A 605 -33.41 -3.01 14.77
CA VAL A 605 -34.83 -3.38 14.76
C VAL A 605 -35.57 -2.56 13.74
N PRO A 606 -36.70 -3.04 13.18
CA PRO A 606 -37.51 -2.24 12.25
C PRO A 606 -37.89 -0.89 12.84
N ALA A 607 -37.85 0.16 12.06
CA ALA A 607 -38.23 1.50 12.49
C ALA A 607 -39.75 1.66 12.43
N ASP A 608 -40.36 2.30 13.47
CA ASP A 608 -41.81 2.30 13.69
C ASP A 608 -42.65 3.05 12.63
N ASN A 609 -42.04 3.99 11.87
CA ASN A 609 -42.79 4.88 10.98
C ASN A 609 -42.13 5.11 9.61
N VAL A 610 -41.02 4.37 9.29
CA VAL A 610 -40.24 4.55 8.08
C VAL A 610 -39.82 3.18 7.57
N ARG A 611 -39.67 3.01 6.28
CA ARG A 611 -39.00 1.80 5.77
C ARG A 611 -37.51 1.90 6.17
N GLY A 612 -37.05 0.95 6.98
CA GLY A 612 -35.67 0.90 7.46
C GLY A 612 -35.58 0.32 8.86
N TYR A 613 -34.37 0.34 9.38
CA TYR A 613 -34.04 -0.19 10.69
C TYR A 613 -33.44 0.94 11.55
N LYS A 614 -33.63 0.84 12.86
CA LYS A 614 -32.98 1.69 13.85
C LYS A 614 -32.03 0.86 14.70
N TYR A 615 -30.92 1.46 15.12
CA TYR A 615 -29.98 0.87 16.06
C TYR A 615 -30.72 0.44 17.35
N LYS A 616 -30.39 -0.76 17.82
CA LYS A 616 -30.87 -1.28 19.09
C LYS A 616 -29.77 -1.32 20.14
N ASN A 617 -28.71 -2.11 19.88
CA ASN A 617 -27.56 -2.28 20.75
C ASN A 617 -26.38 -2.91 19.99
N SER A 618 -25.20 -2.89 20.62
CA SER A 618 -24.04 -3.66 20.20
C SER A 618 -23.83 -4.85 21.13
N GLU A 619 -23.40 -5.97 20.54
CA GLU A 619 -23.09 -7.22 21.24
C GLU A 619 -21.70 -7.69 20.88
N GLN A 620 -21.08 -8.50 21.75
CA GLN A 620 -19.69 -8.96 21.54
C GLN A 620 -19.54 -10.45 21.83
N ILE A 621 -18.74 -11.13 21.00
CA ILE A 621 -18.18 -12.45 21.29
C ILE A 621 -16.70 -12.27 21.58
N ILE A 622 -16.28 -12.62 22.81
CA ILE A 622 -14.85 -12.56 23.21
C ILE A 622 -14.30 -13.97 23.23
N SER A 623 -13.20 -14.19 22.50
CA SER A 623 -12.45 -15.44 22.49
C SER A 623 -11.30 -15.42 23.50
N SER A 624 -10.98 -16.56 24.09
CA SER A 624 -9.90 -16.66 25.07
C SER A 624 -8.55 -16.31 24.44
N LEU A 625 -7.72 -15.60 25.17
CA LEU A 625 -6.34 -15.35 24.79
C LEU A 625 -5.52 -16.66 24.92
N LYS A 626 -4.68 -16.96 23.92
CA LYS A 626 -3.66 -18.01 24.04
C LYS A 626 -2.48 -17.50 24.88
N ASP A 627 -1.66 -18.42 25.37
CA ASP A 627 -0.40 -18.08 26.04
C ASP A 627 0.61 -17.54 25.02
N GLU A 628 0.70 -16.20 24.90
CA GLU A 628 1.56 -15.52 23.96
C GLU A 628 3.07 -15.80 24.16
N LYS A 629 3.47 -16.24 25.35
CA LYS A 629 4.87 -16.53 25.69
C LYS A 629 5.42 -17.79 25.02
N ALA A 630 4.55 -18.62 24.50
CA ALA A 630 4.94 -19.85 23.80
C ALA A 630 5.22 -19.64 22.29
N GLU A 631 4.94 -18.45 21.77
CA GLU A 631 5.00 -18.16 20.33
C GLU A 631 5.99 -17.02 20.01
N ILE A 632 6.45 -16.97 18.74
CA ILE A 632 7.17 -15.80 18.23
C ILE A 632 6.18 -14.64 18.13
N ARG A 633 6.58 -13.46 18.58
CA ARG A 633 5.72 -12.28 18.62
C ARG A 633 6.48 -10.98 18.45
N LEU A 634 5.79 -9.93 18.02
CA LEU A 634 6.28 -8.56 18.14
C LEU A 634 6.02 -8.05 19.56
N SER A 635 7.02 -7.42 20.13
CA SER A 635 6.91 -6.70 21.40
C SER A 635 7.41 -5.27 21.26
N THR A 636 6.98 -4.40 22.16
CA THR A 636 7.34 -2.99 22.16
C THR A 636 8.00 -2.59 23.47
N ARG A 637 8.91 -1.62 23.38
CA ARG A 637 9.50 -0.95 24.53
C ARG A 637 9.55 0.54 24.27
N THR A 638 9.35 1.32 25.31
CA THR A 638 9.53 2.77 25.25
C THR A 638 10.82 3.14 25.97
N THR A 639 11.67 3.88 25.30
CA THR A 639 12.93 4.42 25.84
C THR A 639 12.89 5.93 25.86
N ASP A 640 13.68 6.55 26.76
CA ASP A 640 13.73 8.01 26.87
C ASP A 640 14.23 8.70 25.59
N LYS A 641 15.13 8.03 24.83
CA LYS A 641 15.72 8.58 23.60
C LYS A 641 14.95 8.23 22.35
N MET A 642 14.67 6.92 22.16
CA MET A 642 14.12 6.40 20.90
C MET A 642 12.60 6.23 20.93
N MET A 643 11.99 6.58 22.07
CA MET A 643 10.54 6.45 22.25
C MET A 643 10.07 4.99 22.04
N ARG A 644 9.07 4.72 21.23
CA ARG A 644 8.57 3.37 20.97
C ARG A 644 9.50 2.64 20.00
N GLU A 645 10.04 1.50 20.44
CA GLU A 645 10.85 0.59 19.65
C GLU A 645 10.19 -0.80 19.59
N TYR A 646 10.39 -1.51 18.50
CA TYR A 646 9.84 -2.84 18.24
C TYR A 646 10.92 -3.92 18.28
N TYR A 647 10.52 -5.12 18.70
CA TYR A 647 11.40 -6.28 18.84
C TYR A 647 10.66 -7.54 18.39
N ILE A 648 11.35 -8.43 17.68
CA ILE A 648 10.89 -9.79 17.45
C ILE A 648 11.31 -10.58 18.69
N THR A 649 10.33 -11.04 19.47
CA THR A 649 10.55 -11.84 20.69
C THR A 649 10.30 -13.31 20.38
N LEU A 650 11.31 -14.13 20.60
CA LEU A 650 11.25 -15.57 20.47
C LEU A 650 10.51 -16.19 21.68
N PRO A 651 10.00 -17.43 21.58
CA PRO A 651 9.42 -18.13 22.73
C PRO A 651 10.36 -18.16 23.93
N ASP A 652 9.82 -18.10 25.15
CA ASP A 652 10.59 -18.09 26.41
C ASP A 652 11.48 -19.33 26.60
N THR A 653 11.29 -20.37 25.80
CA THR A 653 12.13 -21.58 25.76
C THR A 653 13.44 -21.41 25.00
N ILE A 654 13.58 -20.33 24.21
CA ILE A 654 14.76 -20.03 23.40
C ILE A 654 15.59 -18.96 24.09
N TYR A 655 16.87 -19.29 24.32
CA TYR A 655 17.81 -18.40 24.98
C TYR A 655 19.06 -18.19 24.14
N MET A 656 19.31 -16.95 23.72
CA MET A 656 20.56 -16.57 23.04
C MET A 656 21.61 -16.21 24.08
N ALA A 657 22.64 -17.03 24.23
CA ALA A 657 23.73 -16.77 25.15
C ALA A 657 24.65 -15.62 24.69
N GLU A 658 24.78 -15.48 23.38
CA GLU A 658 25.64 -14.51 22.67
C GLU A 658 24.89 -13.93 21.49
N ILE A 659 25.39 -12.81 20.94
CA ILE A 659 24.90 -12.29 19.66
C ILE A 659 25.10 -13.36 18.59
N PRO A 660 24.08 -13.71 17.80
CA PRO A 660 24.22 -14.73 16.77
C PRO A 660 25.32 -14.39 15.76
N ALA A 661 25.99 -15.44 15.26
CA ALA A 661 26.86 -15.28 14.10
C ALA A 661 26.04 -14.82 12.89
N SER A 662 26.58 -13.91 12.11
CA SER A 662 25.93 -13.43 10.88
C SER A 662 26.42 -14.25 9.69
N ASP A 663 25.50 -14.74 8.89
CA ASP A 663 25.77 -15.40 7.60
C ASP A 663 24.91 -14.79 6.50
N LYS A 664 25.26 -15.02 5.24
CA LYS A 664 24.51 -14.55 4.07
C LYS A 664 24.46 -15.61 2.99
N THR A 665 23.28 -15.83 2.43
CA THR A 665 23.12 -16.71 1.26
C THR A 665 23.72 -16.03 0.02
N MET A 666 24.67 -16.70 -0.63
CA MET A 666 25.39 -16.16 -1.78
C MET A 666 24.99 -16.81 -3.11
N SER A 667 24.26 -17.92 -3.07
CA SER A 667 23.98 -18.74 -4.24
C SER A 667 22.49 -18.80 -4.56
N MET A 668 22.13 -18.48 -5.79
CA MET A 668 20.78 -18.55 -6.32
C MET A 668 20.77 -19.36 -7.61
N VAL A 669 19.77 -20.20 -7.80
CA VAL A 669 19.49 -20.90 -9.06
C VAL A 669 18.24 -20.29 -9.65
N VAL A 670 18.39 -19.64 -10.80
CA VAL A 670 17.30 -19.17 -11.64
C VAL A 670 17.06 -20.18 -12.75
N ASN A 671 15.83 -20.63 -12.90
CA ASN A 671 15.49 -21.66 -13.88
C ASN A 671 14.58 -21.07 -14.97
N GLN A 672 15.00 -21.13 -16.23
CA GLN A 672 14.24 -20.58 -17.34
C GLN A 672 12.88 -21.26 -17.59
N ASP A 673 12.69 -22.47 -17.06
CA ASP A 673 11.43 -23.25 -17.21
C ASP A 673 10.37 -22.90 -16.16
N THR A 674 10.63 -21.94 -15.28
CA THR A 674 9.71 -21.52 -14.21
C THR A 674 8.81 -20.37 -14.60
N ALA A 675 9.03 -19.77 -15.78
CA ALA A 675 8.20 -18.68 -16.29
C ALA A 675 6.77 -19.11 -16.54
N VAL A 676 5.86 -18.47 -15.85
CA VAL A 676 4.43 -18.76 -15.88
C VAL A 676 3.71 -17.63 -16.61
N ARG A 677 2.91 -17.97 -17.62
CA ARG A 677 2.04 -16.99 -18.27
C ARG A 677 0.75 -16.87 -17.49
N PHE A 678 0.48 -15.66 -17.09
CA PHE A 678 -0.74 -15.31 -16.37
C PHE A 678 -1.53 -14.27 -17.17
N THR A 679 -2.85 -14.44 -17.25
CA THR A 679 -3.72 -13.53 -18.00
C THR A 679 -4.71 -12.89 -17.03
N LYS A 680 -4.79 -11.57 -17.04
CA LYS A 680 -5.76 -10.82 -16.23
C LYS A 680 -7.19 -11.21 -16.65
N PRO A 681 -8.09 -11.52 -15.70
CA PRO A 681 -9.47 -11.85 -16.00
C PRO A 681 -10.24 -10.68 -16.65
N ASP A 682 -11.11 -10.97 -17.61
CA ASP A 682 -11.88 -9.94 -18.33
C ASP A 682 -12.90 -9.19 -17.45
N TYR A 683 -13.28 -9.75 -16.29
CA TYR A 683 -14.23 -9.14 -15.36
C TYR A 683 -13.58 -8.16 -14.36
N TYR A 684 -12.26 -8.08 -14.37
CA TYR A 684 -11.52 -7.15 -13.51
C TYR A 684 -11.57 -5.73 -14.09
N THR A 685 -12.59 -4.96 -13.72
CA THR A 685 -12.84 -3.61 -14.26
C THR A 685 -13.45 -2.67 -13.22
N GLY A 686 -13.31 -1.37 -13.41
CA GLY A 686 -14.03 -0.34 -12.67
C GLY A 686 -13.40 0.08 -11.35
N TYR A 687 -12.11 -0.18 -11.14
CA TYR A 687 -11.40 0.28 -9.95
C TYR A 687 -10.95 1.74 -10.08
N PHE A 688 -10.98 2.43 -8.95
CA PHE A 688 -10.33 3.72 -8.73
C PHE A 688 -9.17 3.52 -7.76
N TYR A 689 -8.08 4.25 -7.99
CA TYR A 689 -6.86 4.16 -7.20
C TYR A 689 -6.59 5.50 -6.52
N THR A 690 -6.30 5.47 -5.22
CA THR A 690 -5.90 6.65 -4.45
C THR A 690 -4.39 6.70 -4.32
N TYR A 691 -3.80 7.76 -4.85
CA TYR A 691 -2.37 8.04 -4.71
C TYR A 691 -2.12 9.23 -3.80
N ALA A 692 -1.19 9.09 -2.87
CA ALA A 692 -0.67 10.17 -2.05
C ALA A 692 0.87 10.09 -2.02
N PHE A 693 1.53 11.20 -2.25
CA PHE A 693 3.00 11.30 -2.29
C PHE A 693 3.68 10.23 -3.17
N GLY A 694 3.09 9.96 -4.34
CA GLY A 694 3.61 8.99 -5.31
C GLY A 694 3.39 7.52 -4.97
N LYS A 695 2.74 7.23 -3.83
CA LYS A 695 2.42 5.85 -3.38
C LYS A 695 0.93 5.58 -3.48
N LEU A 696 0.56 4.36 -3.85
CA LEU A 696 -0.82 3.90 -3.81
C LEU A 696 -1.21 3.62 -2.36
N VAL A 697 -2.18 4.37 -1.82
CA VAL A 697 -2.66 4.21 -0.44
C VAL A 697 -3.93 3.38 -0.34
N GLY A 698 -4.65 3.17 -1.44
CA GLY A 698 -5.80 2.30 -1.50
C GLY A 698 -6.53 2.33 -2.83
N PHE A 699 -7.46 1.42 -3.00
CA PHE A 699 -8.27 1.32 -4.22
C PHE A 699 -9.64 0.73 -3.89
N SER A 700 -10.65 1.06 -4.69
CA SER A 700 -11.99 0.50 -4.57
C SER A 700 -12.77 0.71 -5.88
N THR A 701 -13.81 -0.08 -6.09
CA THR A 701 -14.84 0.20 -7.10
C THR A 701 -15.82 1.26 -6.63
N ASN A 702 -15.81 1.60 -5.33
CA ASN A 702 -16.62 2.65 -4.74
C ASN A 702 -15.87 3.99 -4.76
N ALA A 703 -16.29 4.90 -5.62
CA ALA A 703 -15.68 6.22 -5.75
C ALA A 703 -15.69 7.04 -4.43
N GLY A 704 -16.70 6.86 -3.58
CA GLY A 704 -16.80 7.54 -2.30
C GLY A 704 -15.66 7.15 -1.34
N GLU A 705 -15.38 5.85 -1.21
CA GLU A 705 -14.31 5.33 -0.34
C GLU A 705 -12.93 5.87 -0.74
N VAL A 706 -12.61 5.84 -2.03
CA VAL A 706 -11.31 6.31 -2.53
C VAL A 706 -11.16 7.82 -2.43
N VAL A 707 -12.25 8.58 -2.55
CA VAL A 707 -12.23 10.04 -2.37
C VAL A 707 -12.00 10.40 -0.90
N VAL A 708 -12.66 9.73 0.05
CA VAL A 708 -12.40 9.92 1.49
C VAL A 708 -10.94 9.61 1.81
N LEU A 709 -10.46 8.47 1.35
CA LEU A 709 -9.07 8.06 1.55
C LEU A 709 -8.08 9.07 0.94
N ALA A 710 -8.39 9.61 -0.25
CA ALA A 710 -7.55 10.62 -0.89
C ALA A 710 -7.57 11.95 -0.14
N ASP A 711 -8.72 12.34 0.41
CA ASP A 711 -8.82 13.57 1.20
C ASP A 711 -8.03 13.45 2.51
N ASP A 712 -8.13 12.34 3.21
CA ASP A 712 -7.40 12.05 4.46
C ASP A 712 -5.86 12.06 4.25
N ASN A 713 -5.41 11.54 3.10
CA ASN A 713 -3.98 11.43 2.79
C ASN A 713 -3.45 12.59 1.92
N ALA A 714 -4.21 13.67 1.73
CA ALA A 714 -3.86 14.79 0.85
C ALA A 714 -3.49 14.34 -0.58
N GLY A 715 -4.19 13.34 -1.08
CA GLY A 715 -3.90 12.64 -2.33
C GLY A 715 -4.83 12.98 -3.49
N SER A 716 -4.76 12.12 -4.50
CA SER A 716 -5.56 12.16 -5.73
C SER A 716 -6.16 10.80 -6.01
N VAL A 717 -7.33 10.77 -6.65
CA VAL A 717 -7.96 9.56 -7.18
C VAL A 717 -7.74 9.51 -8.69
N ILE A 718 -7.28 8.38 -9.19
CA ILE A 718 -7.19 8.09 -10.62
C ILE A 718 -8.04 6.87 -10.99
N ASP A 719 -8.51 6.81 -12.21
CA ASP A 719 -9.16 5.63 -12.75
C ASP A 719 -8.13 4.61 -13.31
N MET A 720 -8.62 3.51 -13.88
CA MET A 720 -7.79 2.46 -14.45
C MET A 720 -6.96 2.91 -15.66
N ASP A 721 -7.38 3.96 -16.33
CA ASP A 721 -6.64 4.54 -17.47
C ASP A 721 -5.61 5.60 -17.01
N GLY A 722 -5.52 5.86 -15.69
CA GLY A 722 -4.59 6.80 -15.10
C GLY A 722 -5.05 8.26 -15.16
N VAL A 723 -6.32 8.50 -15.50
CA VAL A 723 -6.90 9.85 -15.53
C VAL A 723 -7.22 10.30 -14.11
N VAL A 724 -6.82 11.52 -13.73
CA VAL A 724 -7.15 12.09 -12.43
C VAL A 724 -8.64 12.44 -12.41
N VAL A 725 -9.40 11.68 -11.65
CA VAL A 725 -10.86 11.86 -11.49
C VAL A 725 -11.22 12.70 -10.27
N TRP A 726 -10.31 12.80 -9.30
CA TRP A 726 -10.44 13.67 -8.14
C TRP A 726 -9.07 14.01 -7.56
N LYS A 727 -8.94 15.20 -6.96
CA LYS A 727 -7.79 15.58 -6.15
C LYS A 727 -8.21 16.50 -5.02
N ARG A 728 -7.52 16.40 -3.88
CA ARG A 728 -7.77 17.30 -2.75
C ARG A 728 -7.51 18.74 -3.15
N GLY A 729 -8.56 19.58 -3.04
CA GLY A 729 -8.44 21.03 -3.18
C GLY A 729 -7.88 21.68 -1.92
N THR A 730 -7.59 22.98 -2.01
CA THR A 730 -7.24 23.80 -0.86
C THR A 730 -8.39 24.74 -0.55
N ALA A 731 -8.99 24.62 0.65
CA ALA A 731 -10.07 25.50 1.07
C ALA A 731 -9.53 26.90 1.40
N GLY A 732 -9.97 27.91 0.68
CA GLY A 732 -9.73 29.31 1.04
C GLY A 732 -10.54 29.74 2.25
N ARG A 733 -10.33 30.98 2.77
CA ARG A 733 -11.07 31.51 3.92
C ARG A 733 -12.56 31.69 3.66
N ASN A 734 -12.95 31.97 2.45
CA ASN A 734 -14.34 32.10 2.05
C ASN A 734 -14.56 31.66 0.61
N LYS A 735 -15.73 31.15 0.34
CA LYS A 735 -16.22 30.80 -1.00
C LYS A 735 -17.75 30.93 -1.04
N GLU A 736 -18.26 31.39 -2.15
CA GLU A 736 -19.70 31.37 -2.45
C GLU A 736 -19.89 31.04 -3.92
N LEU A 737 -20.66 29.99 -4.18
CA LEU A 737 -20.99 29.55 -5.54
C LEU A 737 -22.20 30.33 -6.06
N LYS A 738 -22.15 30.74 -7.30
CA LYS A 738 -23.25 31.44 -7.99
C LYS A 738 -24.24 30.39 -8.50
N ILE A 739 -25.16 29.96 -7.65
CA ILE A 739 -26.21 28.99 -7.97
C ILE A 739 -27.57 29.70 -7.93
N THR A 740 -28.41 29.44 -8.93
CA THR A 740 -29.78 29.87 -8.95
C THR A 740 -30.66 28.87 -8.21
N PHE A 741 -31.24 29.29 -7.11
CA PHE A 741 -32.13 28.45 -6.31
C PHE A 741 -33.59 28.80 -6.55
N PRO A 742 -34.51 27.82 -6.61
CA PRO A 742 -35.93 28.08 -6.64
C PRO A 742 -36.38 28.81 -5.38
N ASN A 743 -37.29 29.78 -5.52
CA ASN A 743 -37.91 30.50 -4.40
C ASN A 743 -39.26 29.85 -4.06
N LYS A 744 -39.29 28.54 -3.85
CA LYS A 744 -40.49 27.75 -3.63
C LYS A 744 -40.16 26.56 -2.71
N ALA A 745 -40.91 26.44 -1.61
CA ALA A 745 -40.82 25.26 -0.75
C ALA A 745 -41.40 24.04 -1.44
N VAL A 746 -40.77 22.89 -1.21
CA VAL A 746 -41.26 21.57 -1.61
C VAL A 746 -41.59 20.74 -0.36
N SER A 747 -42.35 19.65 -0.53
CA SER A 747 -42.64 18.76 0.60
C SER A 747 -41.39 18.08 1.09
N SER A 748 -41.36 17.64 2.36
CA SER A 748 -40.19 16.90 2.91
C SER A 748 -39.85 15.66 2.10
N LYS A 749 -40.82 14.99 1.46
CA LYS A 749 -40.64 13.83 0.59
C LYS A 749 -39.98 14.19 -0.75
N GLU A 750 -40.11 15.44 -1.20
CA GLU A 750 -39.58 15.93 -2.46
C GLU A 750 -38.27 16.70 -2.28
N ALA A 751 -37.95 17.08 -1.05
CA ALA A 751 -36.81 17.96 -0.73
C ALA A 751 -35.47 17.39 -1.22
N PHE A 752 -35.26 16.09 -1.06
CA PHE A 752 -34.06 15.44 -1.53
C PHE A 752 -33.96 15.44 -3.08
N ASN A 753 -35.05 15.10 -3.77
CA ASN A 753 -35.06 15.14 -5.24
C ASN A 753 -34.86 16.54 -5.78
N GLU A 754 -35.36 17.57 -5.10
CA GLU A 754 -35.16 18.97 -5.45
C GLU A 754 -33.67 19.35 -5.26
N ALA A 755 -33.06 18.95 -4.12
CA ALA A 755 -31.64 19.18 -3.87
C ALA A 755 -30.77 18.54 -4.96
N LEU A 756 -31.06 17.28 -5.29
CA LEU A 756 -30.36 16.54 -6.33
C LEU A 756 -30.52 17.20 -7.72
N SER A 757 -31.72 17.64 -8.06
CA SER A 757 -32.00 18.35 -9.32
C SER A 757 -31.21 19.66 -9.42
N ILE A 758 -31.12 20.42 -8.33
CA ILE A 758 -30.33 21.66 -8.28
C ILE A 758 -28.83 21.34 -8.44
N LEU A 759 -28.31 20.31 -7.75
CA LEU A 759 -26.93 19.88 -7.84
C LEU A 759 -26.55 19.51 -9.28
N LEU A 760 -27.34 18.67 -9.92
CA LEU A 760 -27.14 18.26 -11.33
C LEU A 760 -27.26 19.42 -12.30
N SER A 761 -28.22 20.33 -12.09
CA SER A 761 -28.39 21.52 -12.92
C SER A 761 -27.22 22.49 -12.83
N SER A 762 -26.56 22.58 -11.67
CA SER A 762 -25.37 23.44 -11.47
C SER A 762 -24.16 22.97 -12.30
N LYS A 763 -24.17 21.74 -12.78
CA LYS A 763 -23.15 21.12 -13.66
C LYS A 763 -23.57 21.13 -15.14
N SER A 764 -24.60 21.85 -15.52
CA SER A 764 -25.17 21.84 -16.88
C SER A 764 -25.67 20.44 -17.32
N VAL A 765 -25.94 19.59 -16.39
CA VAL A 765 -26.52 18.27 -16.62
C VAL A 765 -28.04 18.43 -16.63
N ILE A 766 -28.73 17.91 -17.64
CA ILE A 766 -30.20 17.95 -17.69
C ILE A 766 -30.73 17.06 -16.54
N ALA A 767 -31.39 17.68 -15.58
CA ALA A 767 -31.98 17.00 -14.45
C ALA A 767 -32.88 15.84 -14.89
N ALA A 768 -32.61 14.64 -14.36
CA ALA A 768 -33.46 13.50 -14.67
C ALA A 768 -34.83 13.66 -14.06
N ARG A 769 -35.81 13.13 -14.74
CA ARG A 769 -37.18 13.05 -14.28
C ARG A 769 -37.23 12.13 -13.08
N LYS A 770 -37.88 12.54 -12.00
CA LYS A 770 -38.22 11.82 -10.77
C LYS A 770 -37.37 10.58 -10.45
N TYR A 771 -36.48 10.74 -9.50
CA TYR A 771 -35.80 9.65 -8.83
C TYR A 771 -36.80 8.78 -8.06
N ASP A 772 -36.83 7.47 -8.35
CA ASP A 772 -37.64 6.50 -7.60
C ASP A 772 -36.80 5.88 -6.48
N ARG A 773 -36.85 6.46 -5.30
CA ARG A 773 -36.11 5.99 -4.12
C ARG A 773 -36.38 4.53 -3.73
N MET A 774 -37.47 3.95 -4.23
CA MET A 774 -37.86 2.60 -3.84
C MET A 774 -37.11 1.52 -4.62
N ASN A 775 -36.57 1.85 -5.79
CA ASN A 775 -36.06 0.87 -6.71
C ASN A 775 -34.58 1.04 -7.07
N GLN A 776 -33.99 2.18 -6.71
CA GLN A 776 -32.61 2.49 -7.06
C GLN A 776 -31.95 3.37 -5.99
N GLY A 777 -30.71 3.10 -5.66
CA GLY A 777 -29.88 3.92 -4.77
C GLY A 777 -29.57 5.30 -5.38
N VAL A 778 -29.37 6.28 -4.53
CA VAL A 778 -29.02 7.66 -4.96
C VAL A 778 -27.75 7.65 -5.80
N ILE A 779 -26.72 6.96 -5.31
CA ILE A 779 -25.42 6.89 -6.01
C ILE A 779 -25.56 6.12 -7.32
N ASP A 780 -26.26 4.97 -7.33
CA ASP A 780 -26.50 4.19 -8.55
C ASP A 780 -27.26 4.99 -9.58
N TYR A 781 -28.33 5.70 -9.15
CA TYR A 781 -29.11 6.58 -10.03
C TYR A 781 -28.25 7.69 -10.64
N ILE A 782 -27.44 8.36 -9.80
CA ILE A 782 -26.53 9.41 -10.29
C ILE A 782 -25.50 8.80 -11.23
N SER A 783 -24.94 7.64 -10.92
CA SER A 783 -23.95 6.95 -11.76
C SER A 783 -24.54 6.56 -13.12
N ASP A 784 -25.71 5.95 -13.16
CA ASP A 784 -26.40 5.61 -14.41
C ASP A 784 -26.70 6.84 -15.29
N PHE A 785 -27.08 7.93 -14.63
CA PHE A 785 -27.42 9.16 -15.31
C PHE A 785 -26.18 9.90 -15.81
N VAL A 786 -25.13 9.92 -15.02
CA VAL A 786 -23.92 10.73 -15.21
C VAL A 786 -22.82 9.99 -15.95
N ALA A 787 -22.81 8.66 -15.98
CA ALA A 787 -21.90 7.87 -16.84
C ALA A 787 -21.90 8.31 -18.31
N LYS A 788 -22.92 9.08 -18.71
CA LYS A 788 -23.07 9.69 -20.03
C LYS A 788 -22.64 11.16 -20.12
N SER A 789 -22.21 11.81 -19.01
CA SER A 789 -22.12 13.29 -18.93
C SER A 789 -20.88 13.84 -18.22
N ALA A 790 -19.88 13.05 -17.93
CA ALA A 790 -18.62 13.42 -17.24
C ALA A 790 -18.81 13.97 -15.81
N GLY A 791 -18.59 13.17 -14.81
CA GLY A 791 -18.55 13.49 -13.39
C GLY A 791 -18.77 12.25 -12.51
N ILE A 792 -18.20 12.26 -11.33
CA ILE A 792 -18.27 11.14 -10.37
C ILE A 792 -19.10 11.59 -9.17
N PRO A 793 -20.24 10.95 -8.89
CA PRO A 793 -20.98 11.17 -7.66
C PRO A 793 -20.28 10.45 -6.51
N VAL A 794 -20.12 11.14 -5.39
CA VAL A 794 -19.53 10.55 -4.18
C VAL A 794 -20.44 10.79 -3.00
N ARG A 795 -20.65 9.74 -2.20
CA ARG A 795 -21.27 9.80 -0.88
C ARG A 795 -20.14 9.74 0.16
N LEU A 796 -20.15 10.68 1.08
CA LEU A 796 -19.11 10.89 2.08
C LEU A 796 -19.77 10.78 3.45
N GLU A 797 -19.51 9.70 4.17
CA GLU A 797 -20.02 9.45 5.51
C GLU A 797 -19.04 10.01 6.54
N GLU A 798 -19.55 10.57 7.64
CA GLU A 798 -18.77 11.04 8.79
C GLU A 798 -17.65 12.06 8.45
N MET A 799 -17.72 12.71 7.29
CA MET A 799 -16.72 13.66 6.84
C MET A 799 -16.85 15.01 7.56
N GLU A 800 -15.77 15.52 8.10
CA GLU A 800 -15.75 16.83 8.75
C GLU A 800 -16.10 17.98 7.78
N TYR A 801 -16.63 19.09 8.32
CA TYR A 801 -16.96 20.26 7.50
C TYR A 801 -15.73 20.89 6.81
N THR A 802 -14.53 20.66 7.32
CA THR A 802 -13.28 21.09 6.68
C THR A 802 -13.08 20.42 5.33
N GLN A 803 -13.40 19.16 5.22
CA GLN A 803 -13.36 18.37 4.01
C GLN A 803 -14.46 18.79 3.02
N MET A 804 -15.67 19.01 3.52
CA MET A 804 -16.77 19.56 2.73
C MET A 804 -16.42 20.92 2.08
N LYS A 805 -15.66 21.78 2.78
CA LYS A 805 -15.16 23.04 2.20
C LYS A 805 -14.30 22.84 0.98
N ASN A 806 -13.54 21.74 0.88
CA ASN A 806 -12.70 21.44 -0.26
C ASN A 806 -13.53 21.30 -1.54
N PHE A 807 -14.67 20.63 -1.49
CA PHE A 807 -15.59 20.52 -2.63
C PHE A 807 -16.17 21.87 -3.02
N VAL A 808 -16.63 22.66 -2.08
CA VAL A 808 -17.19 23.99 -2.33
C VAL A 808 -16.11 24.94 -2.89
N SER A 809 -14.86 24.84 -2.40
CA SER A 809 -13.71 25.61 -2.93
C SER A 809 -13.42 25.28 -4.38
N ALA A 810 -13.50 24.01 -4.74
CA ALA A 810 -13.29 23.51 -6.09
C ALA A 810 -14.44 23.87 -7.05
N GLY A 811 -15.53 24.45 -6.52
CA GLY A 811 -16.67 24.88 -7.34
C GLY A 811 -17.86 23.94 -7.32
N PHE A 812 -17.84 22.94 -6.45
CA PHE A 812 -18.87 21.90 -6.36
C PHE A 812 -19.79 22.14 -5.15
N PRO A 813 -21.11 22.36 -5.35
CA PRO A 813 -22.03 22.36 -4.23
C PRO A 813 -22.19 20.97 -3.63
N VAL A 814 -22.50 20.89 -2.34
CA VAL A 814 -22.61 19.63 -1.60
C VAL A 814 -24.03 19.52 -1.02
N ILE A 815 -24.68 18.37 -1.16
CA ILE A 815 -25.89 18.05 -0.43
C ILE A 815 -25.48 17.50 0.93
N ALA A 816 -25.82 18.18 2.01
CA ALA A 816 -25.66 17.71 3.37
C ALA A 816 -26.98 17.09 3.83
N VAL A 817 -26.97 15.81 4.22
CA VAL A 817 -28.15 15.10 4.70
C VAL A 817 -27.97 14.86 6.20
N THR A 818 -28.91 15.42 6.98
CA THR A 818 -28.88 15.30 8.44
C THR A 818 -29.28 13.90 8.91
N GLU A 819 -28.98 13.53 10.15
CA GLU A 819 -29.46 12.30 10.80
C GLU A 819 -31.00 12.11 10.67
N ALA A 820 -31.76 13.18 10.67
CA ALA A 820 -33.21 13.16 10.45
C ALA A 820 -33.61 13.00 8.96
N GLY A 821 -32.67 12.78 8.04
CA GLY A 821 -32.90 12.65 6.60
C GLY A 821 -33.25 13.98 5.90
N LYS A 822 -33.01 15.14 6.52
CA LYS A 822 -33.26 16.43 5.92
C LYS A 822 -32.10 16.89 5.04
N PRO A 823 -32.31 17.16 3.75
CA PRO A 823 -31.27 17.65 2.87
C PRO A 823 -31.11 19.17 2.94
N TYR A 824 -29.87 19.63 2.93
CA TYR A 824 -29.46 21.01 2.66
C TYR A 824 -28.50 21.05 1.49
N ILE A 825 -28.47 22.13 0.72
CA ILE A 825 -27.40 22.36 -0.27
C ILE A 825 -26.43 23.35 0.34
N VAL A 826 -25.20 22.92 0.56
CA VAL A 826 -24.08 23.79 0.92
C VAL A 826 -23.52 24.41 -0.35
N TYR A 827 -23.62 25.72 -0.48
CA TYR A 827 -23.15 26.46 -1.65
C TYR A 827 -22.08 27.51 -1.33
N GLY A 828 -21.71 27.64 -0.06
CA GLY A 828 -20.69 28.59 0.36
C GLY A 828 -20.32 28.47 1.83
N TYR A 829 -19.26 29.14 2.21
CA TYR A 829 -18.77 29.24 3.58
C TYR A 829 -17.90 30.48 3.76
N ASN A 830 -17.66 30.88 5.01
CA ASN A 830 -16.65 31.83 5.43
C ASN A 830 -15.98 31.35 6.74
N ASP A 831 -15.20 32.20 7.42
CA ASP A 831 -14.49 31.83 8.65
C ASP A 831 -15.40 31.44 9.82
N THR A 832 -16.68 31.81 9.82
CA THR A 832 -17.59 31.65 10.96
C THR A 832 -18.85 30.84 10.67
N GLU A 833 -19.24 30.68 9.39
CA GLU A 833 -20.52 30.06 9.04
C GLU A 833 -20.51 29.34 7.69
N VAL A 834 -21.42 28.39 7.56
CA VAL A 834 -21.76 27.67 6.34
C VAL A 834 -23.01 28.29 5.71
N LYS A 835 -23.01 28.51 4.38
CA LYS A 835 -24.14 29.03 3.60
C LYS A 835 -24.94 27.89 3.01
N LEU A 836 -26.21 27.83 3.31
CA LEU A 836 -27.12 26.74 3.03
C LEU A 836 -28.35 27.20 2.24
N TYR A 837 -28.86 26.33 1.39
CA TYR A 837 -30.21 26.41 0.85
C TYR A 837 -31.04 25.24 1.39
N ASP A 838 -32.22 25.51 1.92
CA ASP A 838 -33.19 24.53 2.43
C ASP A 838 -34.30 24.31 1.37
N PRO A 839 -34.30 23.18 0.62
CA PRO A 839 -35.33 22.92 -0.37
C PRO A 839 -36.73 22.81 0.23
N GLY A 840 -36.85 22.30 1.45
CA GLY A 840 -38.14 22.16 2.16
C GLY A 840 -38.75 23.53 2.51
N LYS A 841 -37.94 24.58 2.61
CA LYS A 841 -38.40 25.95 2.84
C LYS A 841 -38.35 26.85 1.61
N GLY A 842 -37.51 26.47 0.61
CA GLY A 842 -37.25 27.30 -0.56
C GLY A 842 -36.42 28.55 -0.23
N GLU A 843 -35.60 28.51 0.82
CA GLU A 843 -34.93 29.69 1.37
C GLU A 843 -33.42 29.46 1.58
N LYS A 844 -32.65 30.55 1.42
CA LYS A 844 -31.22 30.59 1.77
C LYS A 844 -31.07 30.93 3.26
N SER A 845 -30.09 30.30 3.91
CA SER A 845 -29.74 30.57 5.30
C SER A 845 -28.24 30.44 5.54
N SER A 846 -27.78 30.87 6.71
CA SER A 846 -26.42 30.60 7.18
C SER A 846 -26.46 30.04 8.60
N LEU A 847 -25.61 29.07 8.88
CA LEU A 847 -25.42 28.49 10.19
C LEU A 847 -23.97 28.62 10.62
N SER A 848 -23.72 29.00 11.89
CA SER A 848 -22.36 28.87 12.44
C SER A 848 -21.97 27.40 12.47
N TYR A 849 -20.67 27.09 12.36
CA TYR A 849 -20.18 25.71 12.34
C TYR A 849 -20.73 24.87 13.47
N LYS A 850 -20.70 25.36 14.71
CA LYS A 850 -21.29 24.68 15.88
C LYS A 850 -22.78 24.37 15.74
N LYS A 851 -23.55 25.24 15.05
CA LYS A 851 -24.99 25.00 14.81
C LYS A 851 -25.19 24.06 13.66
N PHE A 852 -24.30 24.10 12.67
CA PHE A 852 -24.31 23.18 11.55
C PHE A 852 -24.05 21.74 12.02
N ASP A 853 -23.00 21.51 12.84
CA ASP A 853 -22.70 20.20 13.40
C ASP A 853 -23.89 19.66 14.21
N LYS A 854 -24.49 20.52 15.04
CA LYS A 854 -25.70 20.13 15.81
C LYS A 854 -26.91 19.79 14.92
N GLU A 855 -27.04 20.46 13.77
CA GLU A 855 -28.14 20.18 12.81
C GLU A 855 -27.87 18.89 12.03
N MET A 856 -26.61 18.53 11.78
CA MET A 856 -26.24 17.28 11.15
C MET A 856 -26.58 16.07 12.02
N GLY A 857 -26.36 16.15 13.34
CA GLY A 857 -26.63 15.08 14.30
C GLY A 857 -25.35 14.36 14.75
N ASP A 858 -25.50 13.34 15.58
CA ASP A 858 -24.38 12.59 16.19
C ASP A 858 -24.03 11.32 15.39
N SER A 859 -24.92 10.81 14.54
CA SER A 859 -24.76 9.60 13.73
C SER A 859 -25.60 9.65 12.45
N ASP A 860 -25.28 8.78 11.49
CA ASP A 860 -26.06 8.54 10.26
C ASP A 860 -26.26 9.76 9.34
N TRP A 861 -25.47 10.83 9.49
CA TRP A 861 -25.45 11.94 8.57
C TRP A 861 -24.38 11.73 7.47
N TYR A 862 -24.59 12.34 6.31
CA TYR A 862 -23.64 12.19 5.19
C TYR A 862 -23.71 13.37 4.22
N TYR A 863 -22.67 13.49 3.41
CA TYR A 863 -22.62 14.41 2.28
C TYR A 863 -22.75 13.68 0.96
N ILE A 864 -23.33 14.34 -0.04
CA ILE A 864 -23.26 13.94 -1.43
C ILE A 864 -22.61 15.08 -2.21
N ALA A 865 -21.49 14.80 -2.80
CA ALA A 865 -20.80 15.70 -3.69
C ALA A 865 -20.80 15.13 -5.11
N PHE A 866 -20.59 16.00 -6.06
CA PHE A 866 -20.54 15.67 -7.46
C PHE A 866 -19.31 16.34 -8.07
N TYR A 867 -18.36 15.54 -8.48
CA TYR A 867 -17.06 16.00 -8.97
C TYR A 867 -16.96 15.96 -10.48
#